data_eda39ec72652c663e7f5248851ad1a31
#
_entry.id   eda39ec72652c663e7f5248851ad1a31
#
_cell.length_a   1.000
_cell.length_b   1.000
_cell.length_c   1.000
_cell.angle_alpha   90.00
_cell.angle_beta   90.00
_cell.angle_gamma   90.00
#
_symmetry.space_group_name_H-M   'P 1'
#
loop_
_entity.id
_entity.type
_entity.pdbx_description
1 polymer ?
#
loop_
_entity_poly.entity_id
_entity_poly.type
_entity_poly.pdbx_seq_one_letter_code
_entity_poly.pdbx_strand_id
1 'polypeptide(L)'
;MTDAMFHLLIKDTPWPTKAGTRTALGPLPGAASTAAIAELAERADIQRPIVVLVASSTEAHTLERELPLFLTNPVPILTLPDWETLPYDHFSPHQDIVSQRLRTLYELPKLRHGIVILPITTAMLRTPPQHYVEGNTLDLSVGDTFEADSFTKSLALNGYRAVETVFEHGEFAVRGALLDVFPMGSDMPYRIDLLDNEVETLRTFDSETQRTVDRVERIKLMPAREFPIGGDATHRFQMAWFESFEGDADLCPAFTEISAGRVPGGAEYYLPLFFEQCGTVFDYLSDNAALILLGDHYGAAQRYWSEITGRFEEYGIDPRRPLLPPQRGFIPVEEIYSQLGDYAVLELKPDEQSPAHARTNLKAPPLLTEADGPGAYQEKLARFIEDHQGPVLLCAESQGRREMLLESLAKVGLHPEACDNWPGFVGSHVDFGITVAPVDRGLYAGPGQPTLICEAQLFGQRVAQRRRRARQQETDTDAIIRDLTELRQGLPVVHIEHGVGRYLGLQILEIDGDPAEFLLLEYAEGNKLYVPVGSLHLISRYTAGDPDTAPLHRLGSEQWEKARRKARERAADVAAQLLDVYARREARVGHAHELDETKWQQFCEGFPFEETPDQAAAITAVKDDMCAPKVMDRLVCGDVGFGKTEVAMRAAFIAAQNGRQTAILVPTTLLASQHHANFRDRFAGWPYTVEVVSRF
;
A
#
# COMPACT_ATOMS: atom_id res chain seq x y z
N MET A 1 20.87 -14.72 34.00
CA MET A 1 19.43 -14.49 34.28
C MET A 1 18.67 -13.99 33.05
N THR A 2 19.33 -13.70 31.96
CA THR A 2 18.76 -13.15 30.70
C THR A 2 18.12 -14.17 29.78
N ASP A 3 18.43 -15.46 29.90
CA ASP A 3 17.92 -16.52 29.02
C ASP A 3 16.54 -17.10 29.40
N ALA A 4 16.10 -16.88 30.63
CA ALA A 4 14.90 -17.56 31.15
C ALA A 4 13.59 -16.80 30.93
N MET A 5 13.64 -15.53 30.56
CA MET A 5 12.44 -14.69 30.39
C MET A 5 11.92 -14.59 28.94
N PHE A 6 12.76 -14.97 27.98
CA PHE A 6 12.48 -14.83 26.56
C PHE A 6 11.56 -15.92 25.99
N HIS A 7 11.53 -17.09 26.61
CA HIS A 7 10.76 -18.26 26.16
C HIS A 7 9.42 -18.40 26.90
N LEU A 8 8.66 -17.32 26.97
CA LEU A 8 7.41 -17.26 27.73
C LEU A 8 6.27 -18.12 27.14
N LEU A 9 6.27 -18.33 25.83
CA LEU A 9 5.12 -18.92 25.14
C LEU A 9 5.31 -20.39 24.79
N ILE A 10 6.54 -20.84 24.43
CA ILE A 10 6.72 -22.14 23.75
C ILE A 10 7.91 -22.95 24.29
N LYS A 11 8.52 -22.55 25.41
CA LYS A 11 9.76 -23.17 25.94
C LYS A 11 9.71 -24.71 25.99
N ASP A 12 8.59 -25.26 26.38
CA ASP A 12 8.40 -26.71 26.60
C ASP A 12 7.55 -27.38 25.53
N THR A 13 7.18 -26.69 24.45
CA THR A 13 6.38 -27.28 23.39
C THR A 13 7.27 -28.09 22.47
N PRO A 14 7.08 -29.45 22.40
CA PRO A 14 7.86 -30.26 21.50
C PRO A 14 7.52 -29.86 20.07
N TRP A 15 8.50 -29.32 19.36
CA TRP A 15 8.38 -29.07 17.93
C TRP A 15 8.32 -30.41 17.18
N PRO A 16 7.38 -30.61 16.27
CA PRO A 16 7.35 -31.81 15.45
C PRO A 16 8.60 -31.84 14.55
N THR A 17 9.48 -32.82 14.80
CA THR A 17 10.76 -32.93 14.07
C THR A 17 10.72 -33.93 12.93
N LYS A 18 9.74 -34.85 12.94
CA LYS A 18 9.63 -35.87 11.91
C LYS A 18 8.54 -35.54 10.91
N ALA A 19 8.84 -35.74 9.64
CA ALA A 19 7.85 -35.72 8.57
C ALA A 19 6.64 -36.61 8.96
N GLY A 20 5.45 -36.17 8.57
CA GLY A 20 4.19 -36.85 8.89
C GLY A 20 3.69 -36.66 10.34
N THR A 21 4.41 -35.90 11.18
CA THR A 21 3.93 -35.59 12.54
C THR A 21 3.18 -34.27 12.56
N ARG A 22 2.01 -34.28 13.23
CA ARG A 22 1.18 -33.07 13.42
C ARG A 22 0.96 -32.83 14.91
N THR A 23 1.26 -31.63 15.36
CA THR A 23 1.05 -31.19 16.73
C THR A 23 0.23 -29.89 16.74
N ALA A 24 -0.67 -29.74 17.71
CA ALA A 24 -1.46 -28.53 17.88
C ALA A 24 -1.13 -27.84 19.18
N LEU A 25 -0.93 -26.52 19.13
CA LEU A 25 -0.64 -25.65 20.26
C LEU A 25 -1.72 -24.55 20.36
N GLY A 26 -2.22 -24.30 21.56
CA GLY A 26 -3.21 -23.23 21.81
C GLY A 26 -3.77 -23.26 23.24
N PRO A 27 -4.60 -22.25 23.60
CA PRO A 27 -5.01 -21.11 22.78
C PRO A 27 -3.90 -20.07 22.61
N LEU A 28 -3.90 -19.40 21.45
CA LEU A 28 -2.97 -18.31 21.12
C LEU A 28 -3.76 -17.07 20.67
N PRO A 29 -4.48 -16.40 21.56
CA PRO A 29 -5.33 -15.27 21.19
C PRO A 29 -4.50 -14.01 20.89
N GLY A 30 -5.08 -13.12 20.08
CA GLY A 30 -4.47 -11.83 19.73
C GLY A 30 -3.18 -11.97 18.93
N ALA A 31 -2.13 -11.26 19.33
CA ALA A 31 -0.79 -11.33 18.72
C ALA A 31 0.03 -12.54 19.20
N ALA A 32 -0.52 -13.42 20.04
CA ALA A 32 0.21 -14.54 20.58
C ALA A 32 0.68 -15.54 19.50
N SER A 33 -0.09 -15.72 18.43
CA SER A 33 0.33 -16.55 17.30
C SER A 33 1.55 -15.96 16.58
N THR A 34 1.57 -14.65 16.37
CA THR A 34 2.70 -13.93 15.77
C THR A 34 3.95 -14.03 16.64
N ALA A 35 3.79 -13.78 17.93
CA ALA A 35 4.88 -13.91 18.92
C ALA A 35 5.44 -15.33 18.97
N ALA A 36 4.55 -16.36 18.91
CA ALA A 36 4.94 -17.75 18.86
C ALA A 36 5.76 -18.11 17.61
N ILE A 37 5.35 -17.62 16.44
CA ILE A 37 6.09 -17.83 15.19
C ILE A 37 7.47 -17.16 15.24
N ALA A 38 7.55 -15.94 15.75
CA ALA A 38 8.83 -15.23 15.93
C ALA A 38 9.78 -15.98 16.88
N GLU A 39 9.28 -16.42 18.03
CA GLU A 39 10.04 -17.21 18.99
C GLU A 39 10.56 -18.53 18.38
N LEU A 40 9.73 -19.22 17.60
CA LEU A 40 10.13 -20.43 16.86
C LEU A 40 11.22 -20.16 15.85
N ALA A 41 11.14 -19.06 15.12
CA ALA A 41 12.12 -18.68 14.12
C ALA A 41 13.49 -18.35 14.74
N GLU A 42 13.53 -17.89 15.99
CA GLU A 42 14.78 -17.55 16.69
C GLU A 42 15.37 -18.71 17.51
N ARG A 43 14.67 -19.83 17.63
CA ARG A 43 15.17 -20.99 18.37
C ARG A 43 16.40 -21.59 17.69
N ALA A 44 17.46 -21.75 18.47
CA ALA A 44 18.76 -22.26 17.99
C ALA A 44 18.71 -23.70 17.46
N ASP A 45 17.70 -24.51 17.88
CA ASP A 45 17.49 -25.88 17.41
C ASP A 45 16.66 -25.95 16.11
N ILE A 46 16.09 -24.80 15.64
CA ILE A 46 15.30 -24.71 14.42
C ILE A 46 16.06 -23.90 13.37
N GLN A 47 17.11 -24.49 12.78
CA GLN A 47 17.91 -23.88 11.70
C GLN A 47 17.38 -24.33 10.33
N ARG A 48 16.13 -23.94 10.01
CA ARG A 48 15.43 -24.33 8.79
C ARG A 48 14.33 -23.32 8.42
N PRO A 49 13.86 -23.28 7.18
CA PRO A 49 12.73 -22.43 6.81
C PRO A 49 11.45 -22.82 7.56
N ILE A 50 10.75 -21.81 8.06
CA ILE A 50 9.42 -21.95 8.66
C ILE A 50 8.40 -21.42 7.67
N VAL A 51 7.51 -22.29 7.19
CA VAL A 51 6.47 -21.93 6.22
C VAL A 51 5.15 -21.84 6.94
N VAL A 52 4.55 -20.67 6.95
CA VAL A 52 3.29 -20.38 7.63
C VAL A 52 2.17 -20.29 6.60
N LEU A 53 1.27 -21.27 6.62
CA LEU A 53 0.04 -21.24 5.83
C LEU A 53 -1.08 -20.62 6.67
N VAL A 54 -1.66 -19.57 6.13
CA VAL A 54 -2.76 -18.81 6.75
C VAL A 54 -4.06 -18.97 5.98
N ALA A 55 -5.19 -18.68 6.61
CA ALA A 55 -6.49 -18.87 5.97
C ALA A 55 -6.80 -17.79 4.91
N SER A 56 -6.15 -16.61 4.98
CA SER A 56 -6.46 -15.50 4.06
C SER A 56 -5.26 -14.59 3.79
N SER A 57 -5.31 -13.85 2.68
CA SER A 57 -4.32 -12.81 2.35
C SER A 57 -4.27 -11.70 3.40
N THR A 58 -5.39 -11.41 4.06
CA THR A 58 -5.44 -10.44 5.16
C THR A 58 -4.63 -10.91 6.38
N GLU A 59 -4.75 -12.20 6.74
CA GLU A 59 -3.93 -12.79 7.81
C GLU A 59 -2.45 -12.82 7.44
N ALA A 60 -2.11 -13.15 6.18
CA ALA A 60 -0.73 -13.13 5.70
C ALA A 60 -0.12 -11.75 5.86
N HIS A 61 -0.82 -10.72 5.41
CA HIS A 61 -0.36 -9.34 5.51
C HIS A 61 -0.26 -8.83 6.97
N THR A 62 -1.21 -9.22 7.82
CA THR A 62 -1.15 -8.89 9.24
C THR A 62 0.09 -9.51 9.88
N LEU A 63 0.33 -10.80 9.63
CA LEU A 63 1.48 -11.51 10.18
C LEU A 63 2.81 -10.91 9.70
N GLU A 64 2.94 -10.60 8.42
CA GLU A 64 4.12 -9.95 7.84
C GLU A 64 4.46 -8.62 8.54
N ARG A 65 3.44 -7.83 8.85
CA ARG A 65 3.59 -6.52 9.51
C ARG A 65 3.87 -6.61 11.00
N GLU A 66 3.32 -7.60 11.67
CA GLU A 66 3.45 -7.77 13.13
C GLU A 66 4.76 -8.45 13.55
N LEU A 67 5.28 -9.39 12.74
CA LEU A 67 6.48 -10.18 13.06
C LEU A 67 7.69 -9.35 13.48
N PRO A 68 8.03 -8.22 12.83
CA PRO A 68 9.20 -7.42 13.20
C PRO A 68 9.19 -6.94 14.65
N LEU A 69 8.00 -6.72 15.25
CA LEU A 69 7.89 -6.33 16.65
C LEU A 69 8.41 -7.41 17.61
N PHE A 70 8.23 -8.69 17.25
CA PHE A 70 8.50 -9.84 18.10
C PHE A 70 9.86 -10.50 17.85
N LEU A 71 10.58 -10.09 16.81
CA LEU A 71 11.92 -10.59 16.49
C LEU A 71 13.02 -9.80 17.22
N THR A 72 14.01 -10.52 17.76
CA THR A 72 15.21 -9.92 18.35
C THR A 72 16.20 -9.49 17.26
N ASN A 73 16.36 -10.37 16.27
CA ASN A 73 17.28 -10.16 15.16
C ASN A 73 16.53 -10.14 13.85
N PRO A 74 17.05 -9.42 12.83
CA PRO A 74 16.47 -9.49 11.49
C PRO A 74 16.50 -10.91 10.97
N VAL A 75 15.31 -11.49 10.72
CA VAL A 75 15.11 -12.79 10.09
C VAL A 75 14.47 -12.53 8.72
N PRO A 76 14.93 -13.16 7.63
CA PRO A 76 14.28 -13.04 6.33
C PRO A 76 12.81 -13.44 6.42
N ILE A 77 11.92 -12.56 5.98
CA ILE A 77 10.47 -12.81 5.86
C ILE A 77 10.13 -12.72 4.38
N LEU A 78 9.66 -13.82 3.81
CA LEU A 78 9.19 -13.90 2.43
C LEU A 78 7.68 -14.12 2.43
N THR A 79 6.97 -13.35 1.61
CA THR A 79 5.51 -13.52 1.44
C THR A 79 5.22 -13.93 0.00
N LEU A 80 4.49 -15.02 -0.19
CA LEU A 80 3.95 -15.42 -1.49
C LEU A 80 2.48 -15.04 -1.55
N PRO A 81 2.15 -13.88 -2.14
CA PRO A 81 0.78 -13.38 -2.15
C PRO A 81 -0.12 -14.18 -3.10
N ASP A 82 -1.42 -14.07 -2.88
CA ASP A 82 -2.45 -14.50 -3.85
C ASP A 82 -2.43 -13.57 -5.07
N TRP A 83 -2.96 -14.02 -6.20
CA TRP A 83 -3.12 -13.18 -7.39
C TRP A 83 -4.08 -12.01 -7.19
N GLU A 84 -4.89 -12.03 -6.14
CA GLU A 84 -5.97 -11.05 -5.86
C GLU A 84 -6.98 -10.93 -7.02
N THR A 85 -7.09 -11.96 -7.84
CA THR A 85 -8.10 -12.11 -8.89
C THR A 85 -8.98 -13.31 -8.58
N LEU A 86 -10.23 -13.26 -9.00
CA LEU A 86 -11.13 -14.42 -8.85
C LEU A 86 -10.72 -15.54 -9.82
N PRO A 87 -10.92 -16.84 -9.46
CA PRO A 87 -10.62 -17.94 -10.35
C PRO A 87 -11.28 -17.76 -11.73
N TYR A 88 -10.51 -18.00 -12.78
CA TYR A 88 -10.95 -17.82 -14.17
C TYR A 88 -11.42 -16.41 -14.54
N ASP A 89 -10.91 -15.37 -13.86
CA ASP A 89 -11.24 -13.98 -14.19
C ASP A 89 -10.70 -13.57 -15.57
N HIS A 90 -11.19 -12.44 -16.08
CA HIS A 90 -10.72 -11.80 -17.31
C HIS A 90 -9.55 -10.84 -17.06
N PHE A 91 -9.15 -10.66 -15.80
CA PHE A 91 -8.07 -9.77 -15.40
C PHE A 91 -6.84 -10.54 -14.97
N SER A 92 -5.68 -10.01 -15.33
CA SER A 92 -4.39 -10.47 -14.82
C SER A 92 -4.08 -9.87 -13.45
N PRO A 93 -3.29 -10.53 -12.60
CA PRO A 93 -2.77 -9.97 -11.37
C PRO A 93 -1.99 -8.68 -11.62
N HIS A 94 -2.00 -7.78 -10.63
CA HIS A 94 -1.19 -6.56 -10.71
C HIS A 94 0.31 -6.90 -10.79
N GLN A 95 1.11 -6.09 -11.53
CA GLN A 95 2.52 -6.39 -11.76
C GLN A 95 3.33 -6.42 -10.46
N ASP A 96 2.97 -5.63 -9.45
CA ASP A 96 3.61 -5.68 -8.13
C ASP A 96 3.40 -7.05 -7.45
N ILE A 97 2.23 -7.66 -7.60
CA ILE A 97 1.93 -8.99 -7.06
C ILE A 97 2.78 -10.03 -7.79
N VAL A 98 2.83 -9.99 -9.12
CA VAL A 98 3.63 -10.90 -9.94
C VAL A 98 5.12 -10.74 -9.57
N SER A 99 5.59 -9.50 -9.39
CA SER A 99 6.95 -9.17 -8.96
C SER A 99 7.29 -9.81 -7.61
N GLN A 100 6.42 -9.64 -6.60
CA GLN A 100 6.63 -10.22 -5.27
C GLN A 100 6.58 -11.76 -5.32
N ARG A 101 5.68 -12.35 -6.11
CA ARG A 101 5.59 -13.81 -6.27
C ARG A 101 6.85 -14.39 -6.91
N LEU A 102 7.32 -13.80 -8.01
CA LEU A 102 8.56 -14.23 -8.68
C LEU A 102 9.78 -14.10 -7.76
N ARG A 103 9.89 -12.99 -7.01
CA ARG A 103 10.95 -12.81 -6.00
C ARG A 103 10.91 -13.94 -4.97
N THR A 104 9.73 -14.21 -4.42
CA THR A 104 9.59 -15.27 -3.42
C THR A 104 9.91 -16.64 -3.99
N LEU A 105 9.39 -17.01 -5.17
CA LEU A 105 9.70 -18.27 -5.83
C LEU A 105 11.20 -18.42 -6.16
N TYR A 106 11.90 -17.33 -6.49
CA TYR A 106 13.34 -17.35 -6.74
C TYR A 106 14.17 -17.52 -5.47
N GLU A 107 13.77 -16.87 -4.36
CA GLU A 107 14.50 -16.90 -3.10
C GLU A 107 14.20 -18.16 -2.26
N LEU A 108 13.02 -18.73 -2.39
CA LEU A 108 12.53 -19.81 -1.55
C LEU A 108 13.42 -21.06 -1.56
N PRO A 109 13.93 -21.57 -2.70
CA PRO A 109 14.85 -22.74 -2.72
C PRO A 109 16.22 -22.46 -2.06
N LYS A 110 16.58 -21.17 -1.94
CA LYS A 110 17.86 -20.72 -1.37
C LYS A 110 17.77 -20.41 0.10
N LEU A 111 16.55 -20.30 0.62
CA LEU A 111 16.29 -19.93 2.01
C LEU A 111 16.70 -21.08 2.93
N ARG A 112 17.73 -20.86 3.74
CA ARG A 112 18.18 -21.83 4.72
C ARG A 112 17.55 -21.64 6.09
N HIS A 113 17.24 -20.39 6.42
CA HIS A 113 16.62 -19.97 7.66
C HIS A 113 15.79 -18.72 7.41
N GLY A 114 14.55 -18.67 7.88
CA GLY A 114 13.63 -17.55 7.65
C GLY A 114 12.18 -17.97 7.79
N ILE A 115 11.28 -17.02 7.60
CA ILE A 115 9.84 -17.20 7.67
C ILE A 115 9.26 -16.99 6.27
N VAL A 116 8.44 -17.92 5.82
CA VAL A 116 7.69 -17.83 4.56
C VAL A 116 6.20 -17.80 4.88
N ILE A 117 5.50 -16.80 4.40
CA ILE A 117 4.07 -16.61 4.69
C ILE A 117 3.30 -16.74 3.38
N LEU A 118 2.27 -17.57 3.36
CA LEU A 118 1.37 -17.68 2.21
C LEU A 118 -0.06 -18.08 2.62
N PRO A 119 -1.08 -17.52 1.96
CA PRO A 119 -2.45 -18.00 2.08
C PRO A 119 -2.59 -19.42 1.58
N ILE A 120 -3.49 -20.20 2.18
CA ILE A 120 -3.78 -21.57 1.70
C ILE A 120 -4.30 -21.55 0.25
N THR A 121 -5.03 -20.52 -0.15
CA THR A 121 -5.50 -20.32 -1.53
C THR A 121 -4.34 -20.19 -2.50
N THR A 122 -3.26 -19.50 -2.11
CA THR A 122 -2.03 -19.42 -2.91
C THR A 122 -1.33 -20.77 -3.04
N ALA A 123 -1.31 -21.58 -1.98
CA ALA A 123 -0.75 -22.93 -2.03
C ALA A 123 -1.53 -23.87 -2.97
N MET A 124 -2.80 -23.56 -3.24
CA MET A 124 -3.64 -24.30 -4.19
C MET A 124 -3.42 -23.89 -5.67
N LEU A 125 -2.62 -22.86 -5.96
CA LEU A 125 -2.29 -22.48 -7.33
C LEU A 125 -1.16 -23.35 -7.88
N ARG A 126 -1.22 -23.71 -9.17
CA ARG A 126 -0.06 -24.23 -9.88
C ARG A 126 0.95 -23.11 -10.07
N THR A 127 2.23 -23.44 -9.93
CA THR A 127 3.35 -22.52 -10.12
C THR A 127 4.15 -22.88 -11.37
N PRO A 128 4.93 -21.96 -11.95
CA PRO A 128 5.93 -22.33 -12.95
C PRO A 128 6.90 -23.35 -12.36
N PRO A 129 7.56 -24.16 -13.17
CA PRO A 129 8.62 -25.03 -12.65
C PRO A 129 9.83 -24.21 -12.21
N GLN A 130 10.54 -24.65 -11.15
CA GLN A 130 11.67 -23.92 -10.55
C GLN A 130 12.72 -23.51 -11.58
N HIS A 131 13.07 -24.41 -12.51
CA HIS A 131 14.09 -24.15 -13.54
C HIS A 131 13.70 -23.00 -14.49
N TYR A 132 12.41 -22.66 -14.64
CA TYR A 132 11.97 -21.53 -15.43
C TYR A 132 12.35 -20.20 -14.76
N VAL A 133 12.06 -20.07 -13.47
CA VAL A 133 12.36 -18.84 -12.72
C VAL A 133 13.86 -18.62 -12.61
N GLU A 134 14.62 -19.68 -12.31
CA GLU A 134 16.09 -19.60 -12.19
C GLU A 134 16.76 -19.36 -13.53
N GLY A 135 16.38 -20.11 -14.57
CA GLY A 135 17.01 -20.07 -15.88
C GLY A 135 16.74 -18.79 -16.69
N ASN A 136 15.67 -18.04 -16.35
CA ASN A 136 15.34 -16.78 -17.00
C ASN A 136 15.69 -15.55 -16.14
N THR A 137 16.42 -15.74 -15.05
CA THR A 137 16.94 -14.64 -14.23
C THR A 137 18.34 -14.27 -14.71
N LEU A 138 18.52 -13.01 -15.12
CA LEU A 138 19.79 -12.44 -15.55
C LEU A 138 20.42 -11.66 -14.41
N ASP A 139 21.71 -11.87 -14.20
CA ASP A 139 22.53 -11.03 -13.33
C ASP A 139 23.31 -10.04 -14.21
N LEU A 140 23.30 -8.76 -13.83
CA LEU A 140 24.03 -7.71 -14.52
C LEU A 140 24.85 -6.91 -13.51
N SER A 141 26.14 -6.72 -13.82
CA SER A 141 27.10 -6.01 -12.98
C SER A 141 27.79 -4.87 -13.74
N VAL A 142 28.33 -3.90 -13.01
CA VAL A 142 29.19 -2.87 -13.60
C VAL A 142 30.38 -3.53 -14.24
N GLY A 143 30.73 -3.14 -15.49
CA GLY A 143 31.77 -3.72 -16.30
C GLY A 143 31.31 -4.86 -17.22
N ASP A 144 30.08 -5.35 -17.09
CA ASP A 144 29.53 -6.31 -18.03
C ASP A 144 29.30 -5.67 -19.40
N THR A 145 29.49 -6.47 -20.46
CA THR A 145 29.34 -6.01 -21.84
C THR A 145 28.20 -6.71 -22.53
N PHE A 146 27.33 -5.95 -23.18
CA PHE A 146 26.24 -6.49 -24.01
C PHE A 146 25.87 -5.51 -25.12
N GLU A 147 25.35 -6.04 -26.21
CA GLU A 147 24.77 -5.23 -27.27
C GLU A 147 23.34 -4.78 -26.88
N ALA A 148 23.08 -3.46 -26.83
CA ALA A 148 21.84 -2.89 -26.34
C ALA A 148 20.60 -3.44 -27.09
N ASP A 149 20.68 -3.61 -28.41
CA ASP A 149 19.57 -4.15 -29.23
C ASP A 149 19.28 -5.63 -28.90
N SER A 150 20.31 -6.42 -28.61
CA SER A 150 20.18 -7.83 -28.24
C SER A 150 19.57 -7.95 -26.83
N PHE A 151 20.03 -7.10 -25.92
CA PHE A 151 19.54 -7.07 -24.54
C PHE A 151 18.08 -6.65 -24.45
N THR A 152 17.68 -5.61 -25.19
CA THR A 152 16.26 -5.16 -25.22
C THR A 152 15.35 -6.21 -25.85
N LYS A 153 15.80 -6.94 -26.87
CA LYS A 153 15.07 -8.09 -27.40
C LYS A 153 14.92 -9.20 -26.36
N SER A 154 15.97 -9.46 -25.58
CA SER A 154 15.93 -10.43 -24.48
C SER A 154 14.94 -10.00 -23.39
N LEU A 155 14.91 -8.72 -23.02
CA LEU A 155 13.91 -8.19 -22.09
C LEU A 155 12.47 -8.39 -22.62
N ALA A 156 12.24 -8.07 -23.88
CA ALA A 156 10.91 -8.26 -24.50
C ALA A 156 10.50 -9.74 -24.54
N LEU A 157 11.42 -10.67 -24.84
CA LEU A 157 11.17 -12.11 -24.80
C LEU A 157 10.90 -12.61 -23.37
N ASN A 158 11.51 -11.98 -22.37
CA ASN A 158 11.23 -12.24 -20.95
C ASN A 158 9.97 -11.54 -20.44
N GLY A 159 9.16 -10.96 -21.34
CA GLY A 159 7.85 -10.40 -21.04
C GLY A 159 7.87 -8.94 -20.57
N TYR A 160 9.02 -8.25 -20.60
CA TYR A 160 9.11 -6.81 -20.31
C TYR A 160 8.48 -5.98 -21.41
N ARG A 161 7.82 -4.90 -21.04
CA ARG A 161 7.14 -3.95 -21.93
C ARG A 161 8.02 -2.73 -22.19
N ALA A 162 8.26 -2.43 -23.47
CA ALA A 162 8.93 -1.20 -23.86
C ALA A 162 7.98 0.00 -23.69
N VAL A 163 8.42 1.04 -22.98
CA VAL A 163 7.67 2.25 -22.68
C VAL A 163 8.55 3.50 -22.92
N GLU A 164 7.92 4.69 -22.96
CA GLU A 164 8.68 5.95 -23.01
C GLU A 164 9.30 6.32 -21.66
N THR A 165 8.62 5.99 -20.57
CA THR A 165 9.07 6.26 -19.20
C THR A 165 8.64 5.11 -18.29
N VAL A 166 9.57 4.62 -17.49
CA VAL A 166 9.38 3.47 -16.61
C VAL A 166 8.72 3.89 -15.31
N PHE A 167 7.56 3.30 -14.99
CA PHE A 167 6.78 3.53 -13.77
C PHE A 167 6.48 2.25 -12.99
N GLU A 168 6.25 1.14 -13.68
CA GLU A 168 5.76 -0.11 -13.11
C GLU A 168 6.75 -1.25 -13.33
N HIS A 169 6.66 -2.28 -12.49
CA HIS A 169 7.43 -3.51 -12.68
C HIS A 169 7.19 -4.12 -14.08
N GLY A 170 8.24 -4.68 -14.67
CA GLY A 170 8.19 -5.28 -16.00
C GLY A 170 8.22 -4.26 -17.14
N GLU A 171 8.57 -3.01 -16.89
CA GLU A 171 8.77 -1.98 -17.91
C GLU A 171 10.25 -1.70 -18.14
N PHE A 172 10.58 -1.33 -19.39
CA PHE A 172 11.89 -0.78 -19.74
C PHE A 172 11.77 0.35 -20.76
N ALA A 173 12.73 1.27 -20.74
CA ALA A 173 12.85 2.38 -21.69
C ALA A 173 14.28 2.57 -22.14
N VAL A 174 14.49 2.86 -23.43
CA VAL A 174 15.82 3.12 -24.00
C VAL A 174 15.91 4.57 -24.43
N ARG A 175 16.93 5.29 -23.99
CA ARG A 175 17.15 6.71 -24.28
C ARG A 175 18.62 6.96 -24.62
N GLY A 176 19.00 6.70 -25.87
CA GLY A 176 20.40 6.79 -26.29
C GLY A 176 21.25 5.72 -25.60
N ALA A 177 22.24 6.13 -24.82
CA ALA A 177 23.12 5.22 -24.04
C ALA A 177 22.52 4.84 -22.66
N LEU A 178 21.32 5.32 -22.34
CA LEU A 178 20.64 5.02 -21.08
C LEU A 178 19.55 3.97 -21.31
N LEU A 179 19.53 2.97 -20.44
CA LEU A 179 18.46 1.99 -20.37
C LEU A 179 17.87 2.01 -18.95
N ASP A 180 16.60 2.40 -18.84
CA ASP A 180 15.84 2.36 -17.61
C ASP A 180 15.03 1.07 -17.58
N VAL A 181 15.00 0.37 -16.44
CA VAL A 181 14.27 -0.89 -16.27
C VAL A 181 13.73 -1.01 -14.86
N PHE A 182 12.50 -1.49 -14.71
CA PHE A 182 11.96 -1.86 -13.40
C PHE A 182 11.81 -3.38 -13.31
N PRO A 183 12.85 -4.06 -12.78
CA PRO A 183 12.85 -5.51 -12.75
C PRO A 183 11.81 -6.08 -11.79
N MET A 184 11.31 -7.26 -12.11
CA MET A 184 10.58 -8.07 -11.14
C MET A 184 11.49 -8.44 -9.97
N GLY A 185 10.92 -8.45 -8.77
CA GLY A 185 11.63 -8.77 -7.53
C GLY A 185 12.45 -7.62 -6.95
N SER A 186 12.46 -6.45 -7.58
CA SER A 186 13.15 -5.27 -7.08
C SER A 186 12.17 -4.26 -6.48
N ASP A 187 12.57 -3.56 -5.41
CA ASP A 187 11.76 -2.52 -4.79
C ASP A 187 11.89 -1.16 -5.54
N MET A 188 12.94 -1.00 -6.38
CA MET A 188 13.25 0.22 -7.11
C MET A 188 13.61 -0.10 -8.56
N PRO A 189 13.30 0.80 -9.51
CA PRO A 189 13.80 0.69 -10.88
C PRO A 189 15.27 1.08 -10.96
N TYR A 190 15.94 0.61 -12.03
CA TYR A 190 17.34 0.86 -12.28
C TYR A 190 17.56 1.60 -13.59
N ARG A 191 18.55 2.48 -13.55
CA ARG A 191 19.11 3.18 -14.70
C ARG A 191 20.50 2.62 -14.99
N ILE A 192 20.67 2.09 -16.19
CA ILE A 192 21.88 1.48 -16.69
C ILE A 192 22.50 2.45 -17.69
N ASP A 193 23.68 2.96 -17.37
CA ASP A 193 24.46 3.77 -18.30
C ASP A 193 25.41 2.88 -19.07
N LEU A 194 25.40 2.97 -20.39
CA LEU A 194 26.27 2.22 -21.30
C LEU A 194 27.31 3.12 -21.94
N LEU A 195 28.56 2.71 -21.92
CA LEU A 195 29.64 3.29 -22.68
C LEU A 195 30.21 2.22 -23.60
N ASP A 196 30.07 2.37 -24.93
CA ASP A 196 30.55 1.42 -25.94
C ASP A 196 30.13 -0.04 -25.66
N ASN A 197 28.84 -0.25 -25.27
CA ASN A 197 28.28 -1.56 -24.87
C ASN A 197 28.76 -2.12 -23.52
N GLU A 198 29.55 -1.41 -22.76
CA GLU A 198 29.94 -1.77 -21.38
C GLU A 198 29.06 -1.02 -20.37
N VAL A 199 28.65 -1.70 -19.32
CA VAL A 199 27.89 -1.08 -18.20
C VAL A 199 28.85 -0.20 -17.40
N GLU A 200 28.76 1.12 -17.60
CA GLU A 200 29.57 2.10 -16.88
C GLU A 200 29.06 2.33 -15.46
N THR A 201 27.74 2.50 -15.31
CA THR A 201 27.11 2.67 -14.00
C THR A 201 25.75 2.04 -13.92
N LEU A 202 25.42 1.52 -12.72
CA LEU A 202 24.10 1.08 -12.32
C LEU A 202 23.60 1.97 -11.19
N ARG A 203 22.39 2.51 -11.34
CA ARG A 203 21.79 3.42 -10.35
C ARG A 203 20.33 3.10 -10.14
N THR A 204 19.87 3.13 -8.90
CA THR A 204 18.43 3.17 -8.61
C THR A 204 17.88 4.54 -8.92
N PHE A 205 16.61 4.60 -9.26
CA PHE A 205 15.89 5.87 -9.38
C PHE A 205 14.45 5.73 -8.84
N ASP A 206 13.89 6.84 -8.43
CA ASP A 206 12.52 6.91 -7.99
C ASP A 206 11.58 6.97 -9.20
N SER A 207 10.64 6.02 -9.29
CA SER A 207 9.74 5.89 -10.45
C SER A 207 8.79 7.07 -10.64
N GLU A 208 8.43 7.79 -9.56
CA GLU A 208 7.53 8.94 -9.64
C GLU A 208 8.27 10.22 -10.07
N THR A 209 9.45 10.47 -9.48
CA THR A 209 10.23 11.68 -9.75
C THR A 209 11.26 11.51 -10.85
N GLN A 210 11.52 10.27 -11.30
CA GLN A 210 12.55 9.89 -12.29
C GLN A 210 13.99 10.29 -11.90
N ARG A 211 14.22 10.57 -10.60
CA ARG A 211 15.53 10.98 -10.08
C ARG A 211 16.32 9.80 -9.59
N THR A 212 17.59 9.81 -9.92
CA THR A 212 18.57 8.86 -9.41
C THR A 212 18.70 9.00 -7.89
N VAL A 213 18.70 7.86 -7.19
CA VAL A 213 18.81 7.77 -5.73
C VAL A 213 20.19 7.27 -5.35
N ASP A 214 20.52 6.00 -5.60
CA ASP A 214 21.75 5.37 -5.15
C ASP A 214 22.50 4.67 -6.31
N ARG A 215 23.81 4.47 -6.14
CA ARG A 215 24.61 3.60 -7.01
C ARG A 215 24.61 2.18 -6.47
N VAL A 216 24.57 1.21 -7.38
CA VAL A 216 24.64 -0.22 -7.07
C VAL A 216 25.66 -0.89 -7.98
N GLU A 217 26.26 -1.99 -7.54
CA GLU A 217 27.27 -2.72 -8.30
C GLU A 217 26.68 -3.83 -9.16
N ARG A 218 25.50 -4.34 -8.78
CA ARG A 218 24.86 -5.49 -9.41
C ARG A 218 23.35 -5.41 -9.30
N ILE A 219 22.67 -5.85 -10.34
CA ILE A 219 21.20 -5.98 -10.38
C ILE A 219 20.80 -7.36 -10.88
N LYS A 220 19.58 -7.79 -10.52
CA LYS A 220 18.95 -9.01 -11.02
C LYS A 220 17.72 -8.66 -11.83
N LEU A 221 17.55 -9.31 -12.95
CA LEU A 221 16.43 -9.15 -13.85
C LEU A 221 15.71 -10.49 -13.97
N MET A 222 14.64 -10.65 -13.21
CA MET A 222 13.78 -11.84 -13.27
C MET A 222 12.83 -11.75 -14.48
N PRO A 223 12.25 -12.87 -14.95
CA PRO A 223 11.23 -12.81 -16.01
C PRO A 223 10.05 -11.94 -15.56
N ALA A 224 9.44 -11.22 -16.49
CA ALA A 224 8.33 -10.31 -16.15
C ALA A 224 6.99 -11.02 -15.93
N ARG A 225 6.93 -12.35 -16.08
CA ARG A 225 5.71 -13.17 -15.95
C ARG A 225 6.03 -14.54 -15.38
N GLU A 226 5.02 -15.20 -14.83
CA GLU A 226 5.11 -16.58 -14.34
C GLU A 226 5.13 -17.61 -15.49
N PHE A 227 5.05 -17.20 -16.74
CA PHE A 227 5.11 -18.07 -17.92
C PHE A 227 5.85 -17.38 -19.08
N PRO A 228 6.52 -18.17 -19.97
CA PRO A 228 7.27 -17.63 -21.09
C PRO A 228 6.34 -17.24 -22.25
N ILE A 229 6.80 -16.26 -23.05
CA ILE A 229 6.12 -15.80 -24.26
C ILE A 229 7.11 -15.73 -25.43
N GLY A 230 6.62 -16.09 -26.62
CA GLY A 230 7.40 -16.06 -27.85
C GLY A 230 8.21 -17.34 -28.10
N GLY A 231 8.72 -17.48 -29.34
CA GLY A 231 9.53 -18.59 -29.77
C GLY A 231 8.91 -19.98 -29.50
N ASP A 232 9.69 -20.88 -28.90
CA ASP A 232 9.29 -22.25 -28.61
C ASP A 232 8.13 -22.32 -27.60
N ALA A 233 8.00 -21.34 -26.70
CA ALA A 233 6.92 -21.30 -25.72
C ALA A 233 5.56 -21.10 -26.37
N THR A 234 5.47 -20.24 -27.37
CA THR A 234 4.22 -20.04 -28.14
C THR A 234 3.84 -21.31 -28.91
N HIS A 235 4.82 -21.99 -29.52
CA HIS A 235 4.56 -23.25 -30.19
C HIS A 235 4.05 -24.33 -29.24
N ARG A 236 4.67 -24.45 -28.06
CA ARG A 236 4.22 -25.38 -26.99
C ARG A 236 2.79 -25.06 -26.57
N PHE A 237 2.50 -23.79 -26.29
CA PHE A 237 1.15 -23.33 -25.94
C PHE A 237 0.13 -23.75 -27.01
N GLN A 238 0.42 -23.53 -28.30
CA GLN A 238 -0.47 -23.89 -29.40
C GLN A 238 -0.71 -25.41 -29.44
N MET A 239 0.32 -26.24 -29.32
CA MET A 239 0.17 -27.69 -29.31
C MET A 239 -0.68 -28.17 -28.10
N ALA A 240 -0.36 -27.65 -26.91
CA ALA A 240 -1.12 -27.97 -25.70
C ALA A 240 -2.57 -27.46 -25.73
N TRP A 241 -2.83 -26.35 -26.45
CA TRP A 241 -4.18 -25.86 -26.69
C TRP A 241 -5.01 -26.86 -27.50
N PHE A 242 -4.50 -27.32 -28.63
CA PHE A 242 -5.20 -28.31 -29.48
C PHE A 242 -5.37 -29.66 -28.81
N GLU A 243 -4.50 -30.04 -27.87
CA GLU A 243 -4.68 -31.26 -27.06
C GLU A 243 -5.73 -31.09 -25.95
N SER A 244 -5.97 -29.86 -25.50
CA SER A 244 -6.80 -29.56 -24.35
C SER A 244 -8.22 -29.15 -24.70
N PHE A 245 -8.40 -28.54 -25.86
CA PHE A 245 -9.66 -27.92 -26.27
C PHE A 245 -10.10 -28.39 -27.64
N GLU A 246 -11.41 -28.60 -27.78
CA GLU A 246 -12.06 -28.87 -29.04
C GLU A 246 -12.64 -27.60 -29.63
N GLY A 247 -12.77 -27.50 -30.96
CA GLY A 247 -13.36 -26.36 -31.63
C GLY A 247 -12.39 -25.52 -32.43
N ASP A 248 -12.87 -24.37 -32.92
CA ASP A 248 -12.07 -23.44 -33.73
C ASP A 248 -11.27 -22.48 -32.86
N ALA A 249 -9.96 -22.70 -32.77
CA ALA A 249 -9.05 -21.90 -31.97
C ALA A 249 -8.96 -20.44 -32.42
N ASP A 250 -9.20 -20.15 -33.72
CA ASP A 250 -9.14 -18.77 -34.25
C ASP A 250 -10.30 -17.88 -33.73
N LEU A 251 -11.35 -18.49 -33.21
CA LEU A 251 -12.45 -17.80 -32.55
C LEU A 251 -12.14 -17.44 -31.07
N CYS A 252 -11.04 -17.93 -30.53
CA CYS A 252 -10.67 -17.78 -29.12
C CYS A 252 -9.65 -16.62 -28.97
N PRO A 253 -10.02 -15.47 -28.37
CA PRO A 253 -9.10 -14.33 -28.20
C PRO A 253 -7.82 -14.69 -27.43
N ALA A 254 -7.92 -15.57 -26.43
CA ALA A 254 -6.74 -16.02 -25.67
C ALA A 254 -5.74 -16.76 -26.58
N PHE A 255 -6.21 -17.64 -27.45
CA PHE A 255 -5.35 -18.37 -28.40
C PHE A 255 -4.71 -17.43 -29.41
N THR A 256 -5.51 -16.57 -30.06
CA THR A 256 -5.04 -15.67 -31.13
C THR A 256 -4.04 -14.62 -30.62
N GLU A 257 -4.30 -14.02 -29.45
CA GLU A 257 -3.41 -13.03 -28.85
C GLU A 257 -2.07 -13.66 -28.39
N ILE A 258 -2.12 -14.77 -27.67
CA ILE A 258 -0.90 -15.47 -27.22
C ILE A 258 -0.10 -15.99 -28.40
N SER A 259 -0.74 -16.54 -29.42
CA SER A 259 -0.10 -16.97 -30.67
C SER A 259 0.59 -15.82 -31.42
N ALA A 260 0.08 -14.61 -31.30
CA ALA A 260 0.70 -13.41 -31.84
C ALA A 260 1.74 -12.77 -30.89
N GLY A 261 2.09 -13.40 -29.78
CA GLY A 261 3.06 -12.91 -28.80
C GLY A 261 2.50 -11.81 -27.89
N ARG A 262 1.20 -11.62 -27.82
CA ARG A 262 0.54 -10.68 -26.93
C ARG A 262 -0.13 -11.43 -25.77
N VAL A 263 -0.24 -10.79 -24.62
CA VAL A 263 -0.82 -11.39 -23.42
C VAL A 263 -2.16 -10.75 -23.11
N PRO A 264 -3.27 -11.47 -23.31
CA PRO A 264 -4.58 -11.00 -22.89
C PRO A 264 -4.74 -11.09 -21.37
N GLY A 265 -5.69 -10.33 -20.83
CA GLY A 265 -6.05 -10.45 -19.41
C GLY A 265 -6.53 -11.88 -19.09
N GLY A 266 -6.13 -12.39 -17.92
CA GLY A 266 -6.45 -13.73 -17.46
C GLY A 266 -5.64 -14.84 -18.13
N ALA A 267 -4.55 -14.53 -18.81
CA ALA A 267 -3.65 -15.53 -19.43
C ALA A 267 -3.01 -16.46 -18.39
N GLU A 268 -2.92 -16.04 -17.15
CA GLU A 268 -2.39 -16.81 -16.01
C GLU A 268 -3.14 -18.13 -15.78
N TYR A 269 -4.43 -18.17 -16.10
CA TYR A 269 -5.25 -19.41 -15.98
C TYR A 269 -4.95 -20.44 -17.05
N TYR A 270 -4.16 -20.11 -18.07
CA TYR A 270 -3.63 -21.02 -19.07
C TYR A 270 -2.16 -21.41 -18.81
N LEU A 271 -1.61 -21.05 -17.65
CA LEU A 271 -0.22 -21.37 -17.25
C LEU A 271 0.16 -22.84 -17.56
N PRO A 272 -0.69 -23.86 -17.32
CA PRO A 272 -0.37 -25.26 -17.63
C PRO A 272 -0.13 -25.58 -19.11
N LEU A 273 -0.49 -24.68 -20.03
CA LEU A 273 -0.24 -24.88 -21.47
C LEU A 273 1.17 -24.44 -21.91
N PHE A 274 1.88 -23.70 -21.07
CA PHE A 274 3.22 -23.20 -21.39
C PHE A 274 4.34 -24.15 -20.97
N PHE A 275 4.05 -25.15 -20.11
CA PHE A 275 5.01 -26.07 -19.54
C PHE A 275 4.61 -27.54 -19.79
N GLU A 276 5.59 -28.44 -19.79
CA GLU A 276 5.32 -29.89 -19.80
C GLU A 276 4.67 -30.32 -18.50
N GLN A 277 5.19 -29.76 -17.39
CA GLN A 277 4.63 -29.94 -16.05
C GLN A 277 4.74 -28.63 -15.29
N CYS A 278 3.64 -28.22 -14.67
CA CYS A 278 3.66 -27.15 -13.69
C CYS A 278 4.10 -27.68 -12.34
N GLY A 279 4.75 -26.81 -11.57
CA GLY A 279 5.05 -27.07 -10.17
C GLY A 279 3.92 -26.70 -9.22
N THR A 280 4.23 -26.91 -7.96
CA THR A 280 3.50 -26.43 -6.79
C THR A 280 4.45 -25.61 -5.92
N VAL A 281 3.96 -24.84 -4.97
CA VAL A 281 4.83 -24.16 -4.01
C VAL A 281 5.71 -25.13 -3.23
N PHE A 282 5.26 -26.37 -3.04
CA PHE A 282 5.99 -27.40 -2.31
C PHE A 282 7.27 -27.84 -3.04
N ASP A 283 7.31 -27.77 -4.37
CA ASP A 283 8.50 -28.09 -5.17
C ASP A 283 9.64 -27.08 -4.97
N TYR A 284 9.33 -25.91 -4.41
CA TYR A 284 10.29 -24.86 -4.06
C TYR A 284 10.77 -24.95 -2.60
N LEU A 285 10.09 -25.75 -1.77
CA LEU A 285 10.46 -25.90 -0.37
C LEU A 285 11.60 -26.92 -0.21
N SER A 286 12.46 -26.67 0.76
CA SER A 286 13.43 -27.67 1.17
C SER A 286 12.74 -28.81 1.95
N ASP A 287 13.24 -30.03 1.80
CA ASP A 287 12.71 -31.24 2.46
C ASP A 287 12.67 -31.11 4.00
N ASN A 288 13.50 -30.25 4.56
CA ASN A 288 13.54 -30.00 6.00
C ASN A 288 12.69 -28.81 6.45
N ALA A 289 11.92 -28.18 5.58
CA ALA A 289 11.06 -27.07 5.95
C ALA A 289 10.07 -27.49 7.04
N ALA A 290 9.76 -26.54 7.92
CA ALA A 290 8.79 -26.74 8.99
C ALA A 290 7.50 -25.99 8.63
N LEU A 291 6.36 -26.67 8.71
CA LEU A 291 5.08 -26.05 8.37
C LEU A 291 4.33 -25.61 9.62
N ILE A 292 3.80 -24.40 9.59
CA ILE A 292 2.84 -23.89 10.56
C ILE A 292 1.51 -23.66 9.88
N LEU A 293 0.43 -24.16 10.47
CA LEU A 293 -0.93 -23.89 10.02
C LEU A 293 -1.60 -22.93 11.00
N LEU A 294 -2.14 -21.83 10.49
CA LEU A 294 -2.79 -20.79 11.28
C LEU A 294 -4.22 -20.53 10.77
N GLY A 295 -5.16 -20.33 11.70
CA GLY A 295 -6.55 -20.00 11.37
C GLY A 295 -7.37 -21.16 10.81
N ASP A 296 -8.50 -20.84 10.16
CA ASP A 296 -9.38 -21.82 9.49
C ASP A 296 -8.89 -22.14 8.06
N HIS A 297 -7.65 -22.63 7.96
CA HIS A 297 -7.03 -22.97 6.69
C HIS A 297 -7.78 -24.05 5.91
N TYR A 298 -8.42 -25.02 6.59
CA TYR A 298 -9.16 -26.08 5.93
C TYR A 298 -10.47 -25.58 5.34
N GLY A 299 -11.27 -24.85 6.12
CA GLY A 299 -12.49 -24.23 5.63
C GLY A 299 -12.22 -23.22 4.50
N ALA A 300 -11.13 -22.46 4.58
CA ALA A 300 -10.71 -21.55 3.51
C ALA A 300 -10.38 -22.30 2.21
N ALA A 301 -9.64 -23.41 2.29
CA ALA A 301 -9.33 -24.25 1.14
C ALA A 301 -10.60 -24.84 0.50
N GLN A 302 -11.56 -25.34 1.31
CA GLN A 302 -12.82 -25.87 0.81
C GLN A 302 -13.68 -24.80 0.12
N ARG A 303 -13.79 -23.61 0.71
CA ARG A 303 -14.52 -22.48 0.10
C ARG A 303 -13.91 -22.09 -1.23
N TYR A 304 -12.60 -21.96 -1.27
CA TYR A 304 -11.89 -21.61 -2.50
C TYR A 304 -12.04 -22.67 -3.59
N TRP A 305 -11.96 -23.96 -3.25
CA TRP A 305 -12.20 -25.04 -4.20
C TRP A 305 -13.64 -25.04 -4.75
N SER A 306 -14.62 -24.78 -3.89
CA SER A 306 -16.02 -24.63 -4.31
C SER A 306 -16.23 -23.43 -5.23
N GLU A 307 -15.51 -22.32 -4.99
CA GLU A 307 -15.54 -21.17 -5.87
C GLU A 307 -14.91 -21.46 -7.23
N ILE A 308 -13.74 -22.14 -7.26
CA ILE A 308 -13.09 -22.58 -8.52
C ILE A 308 -14.03 -23.43 -9.35
N THR A 309 -14.64 -24.45 -8.75
CA THR A 309 -15.54 -25.37 -9.47
C THR A 309 -16.82 -24.70 -9.94
N GLY A 310 -17.44 -23.86 -9.09
CA GLY A 310 -18.63 -23.12 -9.47
C GLY A 310 -18.38 -22.14 -10.62
N ARG A 311 -17.26 -21.41 -10.59
CA ARG A 311 -16.89 -20.49 -11.68
C ARG A 311 -16.50 -21.22 -12.96
N PHE A 312 -15.88 -22.40 -12.85
CA PHE A 312 -15.61 -23.23 -14.02
C PHE A 312 -16.91 -23.71 -14.70
N GLU A 313 -17.91 -24.12 -13.93
CA GLU A 313 -19.23 -24.54 -14.45
C GLU A 313 -19.98 -23.35 -15.08
N GLU A 314 -19.89 -22.16 -14.48
CA GLU A 314 -20.57 -20.95 -14.98
C GLU A 314 -19.93 -20.39 -16.24
N TYR A 315 -18.59 -20.24 -16.28
CA TYR A 315 -17.90 -19.57 -17.38
C TYR A 315 -17.36 -20.52 -18.44
N GLY A 316 -17.21 -21.82 -18.15
CA GLY A 316 -16.73 -22.82 -19.11
C GLY A 316 -17.70 -23.12 -20.27
N ILE A 317 -18.85 -22.48 -20.31
CA ILE A 317 -19.89 -22.65 -21.36
C ILE A 317 -19.55 -21.85 -22.64
N ASP A 318 -18.74 -20.77 -22.54
CA ASP A 318 -18.42 -19.94 -23.71
C ASP A 318 -17.35 -20.64 -24.58
N PRO A 319 -17.70 -21.08 -25.81
CA PRO A 319 -16.75 -21.77 -26.70
C PRO A 319 -15.63 -20.85 -27.20
N ARG A 320 -15.76 -19.53 -27.05
CA ARG A 320 -14.72 -18.55 -27.40
C ARG A 320 -13.71 -18.35 -26.29
N ARG A 321 -14.01 -18.87 -25.10
CA ARG A 321 -13.11 -18.83 -23.93
C ARG A 321 -13.11 -20.20 -23.22
N PRO A 322 -12.58 -21.24 -23.86
CA PRO A 322 -12.51 -22.53 -23.23
C PRO A 322 -11.59 -22.47 -21.99
N LEU A 323 -12.05 -23.04 -20.89
CA LEU A 323 -11.32 -23.03 -19.63
C LEU A 323 -10.69 -24.41 -19.37
N LEU A 324 -9.50 -24.40 -18.79
CA LEU A 324 -8.87 -25.64 -18.32
C LEU A 324 -9.66 -26.21 -17.14
N PRO A 325 -9.84 -27.55 -17.06
CA PRO A 325 -10.45 -28.18 -15.90
C PRO A 325 -9.74 -27.75 -14.60
N PRO A 326 -10.48 -27.58 -13.49
CA PRO A 326 -9.93 -27.09 -12.23
C PRO A 326 -8.64 -27.77 -11.79
N GLN A 327 -8.54 -29.09 -11.89
CA GLN A 327 -7.38 -29.90 -11.48
C GLN A 327 -6.10 -29.59 -12.28
N ARG A 328 -6.21 -28.99 -13.46
CA ARG A 328 -5.04 -28.61 -14.26
C ARG A 328 -4.42 -27.30 -13.79
N GLY A 329 -5.24 -26.29 -13.45
CA GLY A 329 -4.78 -24.96 -13.00
C GLY A 329 -4.61 -24.84 -11.49
N PHE A 330 -5.31 -25.68 -10.74
CA PHE A 330 -5.38 -25.63 -9.28
C PHE A 330 -5.13 -27.01 -8.67
N ILE A 331 -4.81 -27.03 -7.38
CA ILE A 331 -4.54 -28.24 -6.62
C ILE A 331 -5.77 -28.52 -5.74
N PRO A 332 -6.40 -29.72 -5.86
CA PRO A 332 -7.51 -30.10 -5.00
C PRO A 332 -7.15 -30.11 -3.51
N VAL A 333 -8.15 -29.91 -2.65
CA VAL A 333 -7.95 -29.85 -1.19
C VAL A 333 -7.28 -31.11 -0.67
N GLU A 334 -7.70 -32.30 -1.15
CA GLU A 334 -7.13 -33.57 -0.72
C GLU A 334 -5.66 -33.71 -1.10
N GLU A 335 -5.27 -33.22 -2.27
CA GLU A 335 -3.88 -33.22 -2.75
C GLU A 335 -3.00 -32.31 -1.91
N ILE A 336 -3.47 -31.08 -1.57
CA ILE A 336 -2.76 -30.17 -0.66
C ILE A 336 -2.51 -30.85 0.69
N TYR A 337 -3.53 -31.41 1.30
CA TYR A 337 -3.38 -32.03 2.63
C TYR A 337 -2.56 -33.33 2.59
N SER A 338 -2.50 -34.02 1.45
CA SER A 338 -1.57 -35.11 1.23
C SER A 338 -0.12 -34.62 1.23
N GLN A 339 0.17 -33.54 0.48
CA GLN A 339 1.52 -32.93 0.42
C GLN A 339 1.96 -32.37 1.78
N LEU A 340 1.04 -31.77 2.54
CA LEU A 340 1.34 -31.33 3.92
C LEU A 340 1.74 -32.51 4.83
N GLY A 341 1.29 -33.70 4.54
CA GLY A 341 1.66 -34.92 5.28
C GLY A 341 3.12 -35.32 5.14
N ASP A 342 3.85 -34.81 4.14
CA ASP A 342 5.27 -35.06 3.94
C ASP A 342 6.17 -34.21 4.85
N TYR A 343 5.60 -33.26 5.56
CA TYR A 343 6.30 -32.31 6.44
C TYR A 343 5.97 -32.54 7.92
N ALA A 344 6.79 -31.94 8.77
CA ALA A 344 6.49 -31.77 10.19
C ALA A 344 5.56 -30.54 10.35
N VAL A 345 4.37 -30.72 10.93
CA VAL A 345 3.32 -29.68 10.96
C VAL A 345 3.02 -29.27 12.40
N LEU A 346 3.11 -27.98 12.69
CA LEU A 346 2.59 -27.36 13.92
C LEU A 346 1.32 -26.55 13.57
N GLU A 347 0.24 -26.86 14.25
CA GLU A 347 -1.02 -26.15 14.10
C GLU A 347 -1.21 -25.18 15.27
N LEU A 348 -1.31 -23.87 14.98
CA LEU A 348 -1.55 -22.85 15.98
C LEU A 348 -3.04 -22.57 16.09
N LYS A 349 -3.60 -22.74 17.29
CA LYS A 349 -5.03 -22.58 17.56
C LYS A 349 -5.28 -21.24 18.29
N PRO A 350 -6.04 -20.31 17.69
CA PRO A 350 -6.32 -19.03 18.34
C PRO A 350 -7.32 -19.13 19.49
N ASP A 351 -8.21 -20.14 19.46
CA ASP A 351 -9.36 -20.24 20.35
C ASP A 351 -9.17 -21.27 21.47
N GLU A 352 -9.78 -20.99 22.65
CA GLU A 352 -9.79 -21.90 23.81
C GLU A 352 -10.56 -23.20 23.53
N GLN A 353 -11.52 -23.20 22.63
CA GLN A 353 -12.39 -24.34 22.34
C GLN A 353 -11.76 -25.35 21.37
N SER A 354 -10.71 -24.95 20.67
CA SER A 354 -10.02 -25.82 19.71
C SER A 354 -9.22 -26.91 20.41
N PRO A 355 -9.27 -28.17 19.96
CA PRO A 355 -8.47 -29.22 20.53
C PRO A 355 -6.97 -28.97 20.27
N ALA A 356 -6.15 -28.98 21.33
CA ALA A 356 -4.72 -28.79 21.25
C ALA A 356 -3.98 -29.89 22.03
N HIS A 357 -2.81 -30.31 21.53
CA HIS A 357 -1.93 -31.30 22.17
C HIS A 357 -1.15 -30.65 23.33
N ALA A 358 -0.78 -29.39 23.15
CA ALA A 358 -0.18 -28.57 24.19
C ALA A 358 -1.04 -27.32 24.43
N ARG A 359 -1.28 -26.98 25.71
CA ARG A 359 -2.11 -25.86 26.07
C ARG A 359 -1.29 -24.74 26.67
N THR A 360 -1.57 -23.51 26.23
CA THR A 360 -1.05 -22.29 26.85
C THR A 360 -2.04 -21.73 27.88
N ASN A 361 -1.56 -20.87 28.77
CA ASN A 361 -2.40 -20.12 29.72
C ASN A 361 -2.73 -18.70 29.22
N LEU A 362 -2.50 -18.45 27.94
CA LEU A 362 -2.73 -17.14 27.34
C LEU A 362 -4.22 -16.83 27.23
N LYS A 363 -4.54 -15.57 27.46
CA LYS A 363 -5.91 -15.05 27.36
C LYS A 363 -5.96 -13.88 26.39
N ALA A 364 -7.15 -13.57 25.91
CA ALA A 364 -7.35 -12.33 25.18
C ALA A 364 -7.01 -11.12 26.08
N PRO A 365 -6.28 -10.10 25.58
CA PRO A 365 -5.99 -8.90 26.34
C PRO A 365 -7.30 -8.18 26.72
N PRO A 366 -7.35 -7.55 27.90
CA PRO A 366 -8.56 -6.89 28.37
C PRO A 366 -8.91 -5.69 27.46
N LEU A 367 -10.20 -5.46 27.24
CA LEU A 367 -10.69 -4.23 26.62
C LEU A 367 -10.77 -3.14 27.68
N LEU A 368 -10.03 -2.05 27.46
CA LEU A 368 -9.97 -0.90 28.36
C LEU A 368 -10.90 0.24 27.92
N THR A 369 -11.68 -0.01 26.87
CA THR A 369 -12.71 0.91 26.40
C THR A 369 -14.03 0.70 27.13
N GLU A 370 -14.75 1.77 27.44
CA GLU A 370 -16.18 1.76 27.68
C GLU A 370 -16.83 3.00 27.09
N ALA A 371 -18.17 2.94 26.93
CA ALA A 371 -19.01 3.96 26.32
C ALA A 371 -19.10 5.30 27.11
N ASP A 372 -18.32 5.51 28.15
CA ASP A 372 -18.52 6.55 29.16
C ASP A 372 -17.72 7.84 28.94
N GLY A 373 -17.48 8.24 27.69
CA GLY A 373 -16.98 9.58 27.39
C GLY A 373 -15.48 9.68 27.11
N PRO A 374 -15.03 10.83 26.59
CA PRO A 374 -13.62 11.05 26.26
C PRO A 374 -12.77 11.10 27.54
N GLY A 375 -11.71 10.29 27.63
CA GLY A 375 -10.78 10.24 28.75
C GLY A 375 -10.89 9.00 29.66
N ALA A 376 -11.94 8.19 29.52
CA ALA A 376 -12.16 7.02 30.39
C ALA A 376 -11.07 5.92 30.25
N TYR A 377 -10.40 5.79 29.10
CA TYR A 377 -9.38 4.77 28.89
C TYR A 377 -8.11 5.00 29.72
N GLN A 378 -7.71 6.27 29.97
CA GLN A 378 -6.51 6.59 30.72
C GLN A 378 -6.62 6.11 32.17
N GLU A 379 -7.78 6.35 32.81
CA GLU A 379 -8.04 5.90 34.18
C GLU A 379 -8.08 4.38 34.27
N LYS A 380 -8.66 3.72 33.27
CA LYS A 380 -8.73 2.25 33.23
C LYS A 380 -7.36 1.64 33.00
N LEU A 381 -6.55 2.25 32.11
CA LEU A 381 -5.19 1.82 31.89
C LEU A 381 -4.35 1.99 33.18
N ALA A 382 -4.49 3.10 33.90
CA ALA A 382 -3.81 3.32 35.16
C ALA A 382 -4.17 2.22 36.18
N ARG A 383 -5.47 1.95 36.38
CA ARG A 383 -5.93 0.85 37.25
C ARG A 383 -5.42 -0.51 36.79
N PHE A 384 -5.47 -0.77 35.47
CA PHE A 384 -4.96 -2.03 34.92
C PHE A 384 -3.48 -2.20 35.23
N ILE A 385 -2.63 -1.18 35.08
CA ILE A 385 -1.20 -1.23 35.41
C ILE A 385 -0.98 -1.51 36.90
N GLU A 386 -1.73 -0.84 37.80
CA GLU A 386 -1.68 -1.07 39.22
C GLU A 386 -2.09 -2.50 39.62
N ASP A 387 -3.17 -3.01 39.06
CA ASP A 387 -3.71 -4.35 39.39
C ASP A 387 -2.89 -5.47 38.75
N HIS A 388 -2.29 -5.24 37.60
CA HIS A 388 -1.56 -6.23 36.82
C HIS A 388 -0.25 -6.66 37.50
N GLN A 389 0.44 -5.73 38.19
CA GLN A 389 1.71 -5.96 38.88
C GLN A 389 2.82 -6.59 38.02
N GLY A 390 2.79 -6.36 36.72
CA GLY A 390 3.76 -6.83 35.72
C GLY A 390 4.07 -5.79 34.66
N PRO A 391 5.10 -6.01 33.83
CA PRO A 391 5.48 -5.07 32.79
C PRO A 391 4.39 -4.92 31.73
N VAL A 392 4.09 -3.67 31.34
CA VAL A 392 3.09 -3.34 30.29
C VAL A 392 3.74 -2.55 29.19
N LEU A 393 3.68 -3.06 27.96
CA LEU A 393 4.09 -2.36 26.74
C LEU A 393 2.87 -1.85 26.00
N LEU A 394 2.81 -0.54 25.77
CA LEU A 394 1.85 0.05 24.86
C LEU A 394 2.37 0.00 23.42
N CYS A 395 1.52 -0.34 22.47
CA CYS A 395 1.82 -0.32 21.06
C CYS A 395 0.99 0.72 20.35
N ALA A 396 1.65 1.74 19.81
CA ALA A 396 1.04 2.76 18.95
C ALA A 396 1.18 2.35 17.47
N GLU A 397 0.15 2.59 16.68
CA GLU A 397 0.12 2.22 15.25
C GLU A 397 1.11 3.03 14.40
N SER A 398 1.43 4.26 14.83
CA SER A 398 2.37 5.14 14.15
C SER A 398 3.06 6.12 15.10
N GLN A 399 4.14 6.76 14.63
CA GLN A 399 4.86 7.78 15.41
C GLN A 399 3.97 8.93 15.86
N GLY A 400 3.12 9.44 14.96
CA GLY A 400 2.19 10.52 15.30
C GLY A 400 1.18 10.11 16.37
N ARG A 401 0.69 8.87 16.32
CA ARG A 401 -0.21 8.33 17.34
C ARG A 401 0.50 8.09 18.66
N ARG A 402 1.76 7.68 18.63
CA ARG A 402 2.59 7.58 19.85
C ARG A 402 2.67 8.93 20.58
N GLU A 403 2.95 10.03 19.87
CA GLU A 403 3.03 11.37 20.46
C GLU A 403 1.68 11.79 21.08
N MET A 404 0.56 11.52 20.38
CA MET A 404 -0.77 11.79 20.92
C MET A 404 -1.07 10.98 22.18
N LEU A 405 -0.66 9.69 22.21
CA LEU A 405 -0.81 8.86 23.41
C LEU A 405 0.03 9.39 24.56
N LEU A 406 1.29 9.74 24.32
CA LEU A 406 2.18 10.30 25.34
C LEU A 406 1.61 11.57 25.95
N GLU A 407 1.12 12.50 25.13
CA GLU A 407 0.47 13.74 25.61
C GLU A 407 -0.78 13.45 26.45
N SER A 408 -1.58 12.47 26.00
CA SER A 408 -2.80 12.08 26.70
C SER A 408 -2.53 11.39 28.05
N LEU A 409 -1.53 10.52 28.09
CA LEU A 409 -1.14 9.77 29.30
C LEU A 409 -0.46 10.68 30.33
N ALA A 410 0.32 11.66 29.90
CA ALA A 410 0.95 12.63 30.77
C ALA A 410 -0.08 13.43 31.62
N LYS A 411 -1.31 13.65 31.09
CA LYS A 411 -2.40 14.33 31.83
C LYS A 411 -2.87 13.56 33.06
N VAL A 412 -2.66 12.25 33.08
CA VAL A 412 -3.01 11.36 34.21
C VAL A 412 -1.77 10.86 34.97
N GLY A 413 -0.60 11.45 34.68
CA GLY A 413 0.65 11.12 35.37
C GLY A 413 1.32 9.82 34.93
N LEU A 414 0.94 9.27 33.79
CA LEU A 414 1.54 8.07 33.19
C LEU A 414 2.63 8.47 32.19
N HIS A 415 3.84 7.94 32.38
CA HIS A 415 5.01 8.28 31.58
C HIS A 415 5.71 6.98 31.10
N PRO A 416 5.27 6.36 29.99
CA PRO A 416 5.92 5.17 29.45
C PRO A 416 7.30 5.48 28.88
N GLU A 417 8.25 4.54 29.05
CA GLU A 417 9.56 4.62 28.44
C GLU A 417 9.54 4.09 27.00
N ALA A 418 10.33 4.69 26.10
CA ALA A 418 10.42 4.25 24.72
C ALA A 418 11.14 2.90 24.61
N CYS A 419 10.53 1.95 23.89
CA CYS A 419 11.09 0.63 23.65
C CYS A 419 11.07 0.34 22.13
N ASP A 420 12.13 -0.34 21.64
CA ASP A 420 12.25 -0.61 20.19
C ASP A 420 11.37 -1.78 19.74
N ASN A 421 11.34 -2.86 20.51
CA ASN A 421 10.61 -4.08 20.20
C ASN A 421 10.18 -4.85 21.46
N TRP A 422 9.39 -5.89 21.28
CA TRP A 422 8.91 -6.75 22.34
C TRP A 422 10.04 -7.47 23.11
N PRO A 423 11.01 -8.13 22.43
CA PRO A 423 12.11 -8.80 23.12
C PRO A 423 12.96 -7.84 23.96
N GLY A 424 13.27 -6.66 23.42
CA GLY A 424 14.02 -5.62 24.13
C GLY A 424 13.27 -5.15 25.38
N PHE A 425 11.95 -4.97 25.30
CA PHE A 425 11.11 -4.64 26.43
C PHE A 425 11.13 -5.74 27.51
N VAL A 426 10.86 -6.99 27.14
CA VAL A 426 10.84 -8.12 28.09
C VAL A 426 12.20 -8.35 28.75
N GLY A 427 13.30 -8.09 28.02
CA GLY A 427 14.67 -8.19 28.56
C GLY A 427 15.13 -7.00 29.38
N SER A 428 14.36 -5.92 29.45
CA SER A 428 14.67 -4.70 30.19
C SER A 428 14.11 -4.75 31.63
N HIS A 429 14.34 -3.68 32.37
CA HIS A 429 13.73 -3.43 33.70
C HIS A 429 12.62 -2.38 33.63
N VAL A 430 12.06 -2.15 32.42
CA VAL A 430 11.01 -1.19 32.21
C VAL A 430 9.66 -1.79 32.60
N ASP A 431 9.01 -1.21 33.58
CA ASP A 431 7.68 -1.65 34.03
C ASP A 431 6.55 -1.14 33.13
N PHE A 432 6.74 0.04 32.55
CA PHE A 432 5.77 0.63 31.62
C PHE A 432 6.47 1.26 30.41
N GLY A 433 6.27 0.64 29.25
CA GLY A 433 6.91 1.04 27.99
C GLY A 433 5.92 1.42 26.91
N ILE A 434 6.44 2.08 25.85
CA ILE A 434 5.71 2.38 24.61
C ILE A 434 6.58 2.10 23.39
N THR A 435 5.98 1.47 22.39
CA THR A 435 6.62 1.19 21.09
C THR A 435 5.73 1.62 19.94
N VAL A 436 6.27 1.60 18.71
CA VAL A 436 5.52 1.85 17.47
C VAL A 436 5.58 0.63 16.58
N ALA A 437 4.45 -0.01 16.38
CA ALA A 437 4.30 -1.12 15.44
C ALA A 437 2.85 -1.24 14.96
N PRO A 438 2.61 -1.74 13.76
CA PRO A 438 1.27 -1.91 13.20
C PRO A 438 0.59 -3.18 13.73
N VAL A 439 0.44 -3.27 15.06
CA VAL A 439 -0.16 -4.42 15.75
C VAL A 439 -1.53 -4.02 16.28
N ASP A 440 -2.56 -4.74 15.82
CA ASP A 440 -3.94 -4.45 16.16
C ASP A 440 -4.44 -5.20 17.40
N ARG A 441 -3.78 -6.31 17.75
CA ARG A 441 -4.20 -7.20 18.83
C ARG A 441 -3.07 -7.37 19.84
N GLY A 442 -3.37 -7.09 21.09
CA GLY A 442 -2.41 -7.22 22.17
C GLY A 442 -2.10 -8.68 22.55
N LEU A 443 -1.24 -8.83 23.58
CA LEU A 443 -0.87 -10.13 24.15
C LEU A 443 -0.99 -10.06 25.67
N TYR A 444 -1.62 -11.07 26.28
CA TYR A 444 -1.82 -11.15 27.73
C TYR A 444 -1.58 -12.56 28.26
N ALA A 445 -0.55 -12.71 29.07
CA ALA A 445 -0.19 -14.00 29.67
C ALA A 445 -0.67 -14.18 31.14
N GLY A 446 -1.37 -13.20 31.70
CA GLY A 446 -1.87 -13.19 33.07
C GLY A 446 -1.19 -12.16 33.95
N PRO A 447 -1.67 -11.98 35.22
CA PRO A 447 -1.10 -11.02 36.17
C PRO A 447 0.38 -11.28 36.43
N GLY A 448 1.16 -10.23 36.52
CA GLY A 448 2.59 -10.29 36.77
C GLY A 448 3.47 -10.70 35.58
N GLN A 449 2.87 -11.00 34.41
CA GLN A 449 3.58 -11.35 33.19
C GLN A 449 3.64 -10.18 32.21
N PRO A 450 4.67 -10.07 31.35
CA PRO A 450 4.71 -9.03 30.34
C PRO A 450 3.46 -9.03 29.47
N THR A 451 2.89 -7.84 29.26
CA THR A 451 1.63 -7.65 28.55
C THR A 451 1.80 -6.60 27.48
N LEU A 452 1.26 -6.87 26.27
CA LEU A 452 1.17 -5.93 25.18
C LEU A 452 -0.26 -5.42 25.06
N ILE A 453 -0.44 -4.10 25.12
CA ILE A 453 -1.73 -3.41 24.91
C ILE A 453 -1.62 -2.56 23.66
N CYS A 454 -2.46 -2.80 22.69
CA CYS A 454 -2.54 -2.04 21.44
C CYS A 454 -3.66 -1.00 21.49
N GLU A 455 -3.70 -0.11 20.53
CA GLU A 455 -4.71 0.93 20.44
C GLU A 455 -6.15 0.39 20.36
N ALA A 456 -6.34 -0.78 19.76
CA ALA A 456 -7.67 -1.43 19.70
C ALA A 456 -8.23 -1.76 21.10
N GLN A 457 -7.38 -2.05 22.09
CA GLN A 457 -7.80 -2.27 23.46
C GLN A 457 -8.11 -0.97 24.20
N LEU A 458 -7.56 0.17 23.75
CA LEU A 458 -7.77 1.49 24.35
C LEU A 458 -8.98 2.22 23.76
N PHE A 459 -9.19 2.08 22.45
CA PHE A 459 -10.19 2.86 21.70
C PHE A 459 -11.34 2.03 21.12
N GLY A 460 -11.34 0.71 21.32
CA GLY A 460 -12.26 -0.22 20.66
C GLY A 460 -11.84 -0.57 19.23
N GLN A 461 -12.35 -1.68 18.74
CA GLN A 461 -12.11 -2.06 17.35
C GLN A 461 -12.75 -0.99 16.43
N ARG A 462 -11.92 -0.17 15.83
CA ARG A 462 -12.30 0.51 14.62
C ARG A 462 -12.38 -0.60 13.57
N VAL A 463 -13.53 -0.69 12.89
CA VAL A 463 -13.61 -1.46 11.65
C VAL A 463 -12.46 -0.95 10.78
N ALA A 464 -11.44 -1.80 10.61
CA ALA A 464 -10.31 -1.48 9.76
C ALA A 464 -10.88 -1.35 8.35
N GLN A 465 -11.19 -0.12 7.95
CA GLN A 465 -11.38 0.18 6.54
C GLN A 465 -10.06 -0.22 5.90
N ARG A 466 -10.12 -1.17 4.96
CA ARG A 466 -9.01 -1.52 4.08
C ARG A 466 -8.38 -0.24 3.57
N ARG A 467 -7.33 0.23 4.23
CA ARG A 467 -6.40 1.16 3.62
C ARG A 467 -5.54 0.33 2.65
N ARG A 468 -6.13 -0.01 1.51
CA ARG A 468 -5.36 -0.08 0.28
C ARG A 468 -4.53 1.20 0.24
N ARG A 469 -3.24 1.08 -0.06
CA ARG A 469 -2.32 2.18 -0.35
C ARG A 469 -3.04 3.35 -1.01
N ALA A 470 -3.65 4.17 -0.20
CA ALA A 470 -4.00 5.51 -0.52
C ALA A 470 -3.01 6.33 0.31
N ARG A 471 -1.88 6.70 -0.28
CA ARG A 471 -1.44 8.06 -0.09
C ARG A 471 -2.70 8.86 -0.37
N GLN A 472 -3.34 9.30 0.70
CA GLN A 472 -4.51 10.13 0.65
C GLN A 472 -4.12 11.35 -0.18
N GLN A 473 -4.49 11.35 -1.46
CA GLN A 473 -4.87 12.59 -2.09
C GLN A 473 -5.93 13.17 -1.16
N GLU A 474 -5.68 14.34 -0.63
CA GLU A 474 -6.73 15.23 -0.17
C GLU A 474 -7.65 15.41 -1.37
N THR A 475 -8.63 14.54 -1.46
CA THR A 475 -9.69 14.63 -2.44
C THR A 475 -10.44 15.89 -2.06
N ASP A 476 -10.62 16.76 -3.03
CA ASP A 476 -11.45 17.96 -2.94
C ASP A 476 -12.76 17.57 -2.23
N THR A 477 -12.88 17.97 -0.97
CA THR A 477 -13.96 17.50 -0.08
C THR A 477 -15.34 17.93 -0.55
N ASP A 478 -15.41 18.90 -1.47
CA ASP A 478 -16.66 19.39 -2.06
C ASP A 478 -17.12 18.55 -3.27
N ALA A 479 -16.27 17.70 -3.83
CA ALA A 479 -16.65 16.84 -4.95
C ALA A 479 -17.27 15.50 -4.51
N ILE A 480 -17.09 15.09 -3.26
CA ILE A 480 -17.60 13.81 -2.74
C ILE A 480 -19.04 13.98 -2.25
N ILE A 481 -19.93 13.13 -2.77
CA ILE A 481 -21.31 13.05 -2.30
C ILE A 481 -21.31 12.34 -0.93
N ARG A 482 -21.67 13.07 0.12
CA ARG A 482 -21.70 12.57 1.50
C ARG A 482 -23.07 12.09 1.94
N ASP A 483 -24.12 12.57 1.30
CA ASP A 483 -25.51 12.26 1.63
C ASP A 483 -26.32 12.06 0.36
N LEU A 484 -27.28 11.12 0.41
CA LEU A 484 -28.24 10.85 -0.67
C LEU A 484 -29.11 12.07 -1.02
N THR A 485 -29.32 12.99 -0.07
CA THR A 485 -30.07 14.24 -0.28
C THR A 485 -29.42 15.20 -1.27
N GLU A 486 -28.12 15.03 -1.52
CA GLU A 486 -27.36 15.81 -2.49
C GLU A 486 -27.57 15.35 -3.94
N LEU A 487 -28.09 14.14 -4.13
CA LEU A 487 -28.36 13.55 -5.45
C LEU A 487 -29.77 13.92 -5.94
N ARG A 488 -29.86 14.60 -7.08
CA ARG A 488 -31.13 14.84 -7.75
C ARG A 488 -31.24 13.94 -8.99
N GLN A 489 -32.41 13.35 -9.18
CA GLN A 489 -32.70 12.54 -10.37
C GLN A 489 -32.44 13.36 -11.66
N GLY A 490 -31.83 12.72 -12.63
CA GLY A 490 -31.50 13.33 -13.92
C GLY A 490 -30.12 14.02 -13.96
N LEU A 491 -29.47 14.27 -12.81
CA LEU A 491 -28.14 14.87 -12.79
C LEU A 491 -27.04 13.89 -13.15
N PRO A 492 -25.99 14.34 -13.87
CA PRO A 492 -24.81 13.54 -14.12
C PRO A 492 -23.97 13.37 -12.84
N VAL A 493 -23.44 12.17 -12.66
CA VAL A 493 -22.54 11.81 -11.58
C VAL A 493 -21.33 11.07 -12.16
N VAL A 494 -20.21 11.08 -11.46
CA VAL A 494 -19.00 10.40 -11.88
C VAL A 494 -18.73 9.21 -10.94
N HIS A 495 -18.78 8.01 -11.49
CA HIS A 495 -18.34 6.82 -10.79
C HIS A 495 -16.85 6.61 -11.00
N ILE A 496 -16.09 6.34 -9.93
CA ILE A 496 -14.62 6.27 -9.99
C ILE A 496 -14.10 5.23 -11.00
N GLU A 497 -14.83 4.14 -11.19
CA GLU A 497 -14.43 3.05 -12.09
C GLU A 497 -15.10 3.12 -13.48
N HIS A 498 -16.30 3.66 -13.55
CA HIS A 498 -17.14 3.60 -14.77
C HIS A 498 -17.32 4.95 -15.46
N GLY A 499 -16.83 6.04 -14.87
CA GLY A 499 -16.92 7.39 -15.44
C GLY A 499 -18.29 8.02 -15.27
N VAL A 500 -18.66 8.90 -16.20
CA VAL A 500 -19.87 9.72 -16.14
C VAL A 500 -21.10 8.91 -16.49
N GLY A 501 -22.05 8.84 -15.55
CA GLY A 501 -23.39 8.30 -15.72
C GLY A 501 -24.44 9.30 -15.22
N ARG A 502 -25.72 9.06 -15.46
CA ARG A 502 -26.86 9.88 -15.02
C ARG A 502 -27.60 9.18 -13.90
N TYR A 503 -27.82 9.85 -12.78
CA TYR A 503 -28.53 9.29 -11.65
C TYR A 503 -30.04 9.26 -11.92
N LEU A 504 -30.64 8.07 -11.87
CA LEU A 504 -32.07 7.87 -12.13
C LEU A 504 -32.91 7.70 -10.85
N GLY A 505 -32.29 7.54 -9.69
CA GLY A 505 -32.98 7.37 -8.40
C GLY A 505 -32.49 6.14 -7.63
N LEU A 506 -33.15 5.89 -6.48
CA LEU A 506 -32.96 4.70 -5.68
C LEU A 506 -33.87 3.57 -6.15
N GLN A 507 -33.39 2.34 -6.10
CA GLN A 507 -34.15 1.13 -6.36
C GLN A 507 -33.84 0.08 -5.30
N ILE A 508 -34.90 -0.55 -4.78
CA ILE A 508 -34.76 -1.67 -3.85
C ILE A 508 -34.74 -2.95 -4.68
N LEU A 509 -33.70 -3.76 -4.49
CA LEU A 509 -33.56 -5.08 -5.10
C LEU A 509 -33.46 -6.12 -3.98
N GLU A 510 -34.11 -7.27 -4.16
CA GLU A 510 -33.93 -8.43 -3.27
C GLU A 510 -32.71 -9.21 -3.74
N ILE A 511 -31.71 -9.32 -2.86
CA ILE A 511 -30.51 -10.16 -3.08
C ILE A 511 -30.50 -11.18 -1.96
N ASP A 512 -30.50 -12.46 -2.31
CA ASP A 512 -30.50 -13.60 -1.37
C ASP A 512 -31.65 -13.59 -0.33
N GLY A 513 -32.77 -12.94 -0.69
CA GLY A 513 -33.94 -12.83 0.17
C GLY A 513 -33.97 -11.62 1.11
N ASP A 514 -32.91 -10.80 1.11
CA ASP A 514 -32.87 -9.54 1.87
C ASP A 514 -33.03 -8.32 0.94
N PRO A 515 -33.91 -7.35 1.27
CA PRO A 515 -34.04 -6.12 0.50
C PRO A 515 -32.84 -5.20 0.72
N ALA A 516 -32.17 -4.81 -0.37
CA ALA A 516 -31.07 -3.86 -0.34
C ALA A 516 -31.33 -2.67 -1.27
N GLU A 517 -30.89 -1.48 -0.85
CA GLU A 517 -31.05 -0.24 -1.62
C GLU A 517 -29.86 0.04 -2.53
N PHE A 518 -30.15 0.37 -3.79
CA PHE A 518 -29.17 0.68 -4.83
C PHE A 518 -29.46 2.03 -5.47
N LEU A 519 -28.39 2.75 -5.79
CA LEU A 519 -28.46 3.88 -6.71
C LEU A 519 -28.47 3.34 -8.13
N LEU A 520 -29.44 3.79 -8.93
CA LEU A 520 -29.54 3.45 -10.34
C LEU A 520 -28.87 4.55 -11.16
N LEU A 521 -27.83 4.19 -11.91
CA LEU A 521 -27.09 5.05 -12.83
C LEU A 521 -27.32 4.59 -14.26
N GLU A 522 -27.66 5.51 -15.15
CA GLU A 522 -27.75 5.28 -16.58
C GLU A 522 -26.50 5.76 -17.31
N TYR A 523 -25.98 4.91 -18.16
CA TYR A 523 -24.83 5.16 -19.02
C TYR A 523 -25.23 5.25 -20.50
N ALA A 524 -24.27 5.49 -21.38
CA ALA A 524 -24.55 5.54 -22.82
C ALA A 524 -25.26 4.25 -23.30
N GLU A 525 -26.11 4.40 -24.31
CA GLU A 525 -26.94 3.32 -24.90
C GLU A 525 -27.99 2.74 -23.94
N GLY A 526 -28.34 3.46 -22.85
CA GLY A 526 -29.36 3.03 -21.89
C GLY A 526 -28.90 1.92 -20.95
N ASN A 527 -27.59 1.63 -20.90
CA ASN A 527 -27.03 0.66 -19.96
C ASN A 527 -27.20 1.15 -18.53
N LYS A 528 -27.53 0.26 -17.62
CA LYS A 528 -27.80 0.58 -16.22
C LYS A 528 -26.75 -0.05 -15.30
N LEU A 529 -26.29 0.72 -14.32
CA LEU A 529 -25.42 0.28 -13.25
C LEU A 529 -26.13 0.46 -11.91
N TYR A 530 -26.13 -0.59 -11.10
CA TYR A 530 -26.68 -0.58 -9.75
C TYR A 530 -25.51 -0.48 -8.75
N VAL A 531 -25.48 0.63 -8.00
CA VAL A 531 -24.43 0.86 -7.00
C VAL A 531 -25.06 0.78 -5.62
N PRO A 532 -24.61 -0.15 -4.75
CA PRO A 532 -25.11 -0.24 -3.38
C PRO A 532 -24.97 1.09 -2.66
N VAL A 533 -25.99 1.49 -1.86
CA VAL A 533 -25.94 2.75 -1.09
C VAL A 533 -24.72 2.82 -0.18
N GLY A 534 -24.26 1.69 0.37
CA GLY A 534 -23.00 1.62 1.14
C GLY A 534 -21.74 1.97 0.36
N SER A 535 -21.81 2.00 -1.00
CA SER A 535 -20.73 2.36 -1.90
C SER A 535 -20.85 3.80 -2.45
N LEU A 536 -21.58 4.67 -1.78
CA LEU A 536 -21.78 6.08 -2.19
C LEU A 536 -20.46 6.85 -2.35
N HIS A 537 -19.43 6.47 -1.60
CA HIS A 537 -18.08 7.03 -1.71
C HIS A 537 -17.39 6.83 -3.07
N LEU A 538 -17.89 5.91 -3.91
CA LEU A 538 -17.40 5.71 -5.27
C LEU A 538 -18.00 6.71 -6.28
N ILE A 539 -18.96 7.53 -5.83
CA ILE A 539 -19.67 8.48 -6.68
C ILE A 539 -19.33 9.90 -6.27
N SER A 540 -19.02 10.73 -7.26
CA SER A 540 -18.77 12.16 -7.07
C SER A 540 -19.64 13.00 -7.99
N ARG A 541 -19.77 14.30 -7.68
CA ARG A 541 -20.50 15.25 -8.52
C ARG A 541 -19.79 15.47 -9.85
N TYR A 542 -20.55 15.62 -10.89
CA TYR A 542 -20.02 16.08 -12.17
C TYR A 542 -19.85 17.61 -12.13
N THR A 543 -18.61 18.08 -12.32
CA THR A 543 -18.25 19.50 -12.22
C THR A 543 -17.68 20.07 -13.53
N ALA A 544 -17.61 19.26 -14.59
CA ALA A 544 -16.88 19.62 -15.82
C ALA A 544 -17.68 20.42 -16.86
N GLY A 545 -18.86 20.95 -16.53
CA GLY A 545 -19.66 21.75 -17.47
C GLY A 545 -21.16 21.68 -17.21
N ASP A 546 -21.96 22.04 -18.22
CA ASP A 546 -23.41 22.02 -18.14
C ASP A 546 -23.91 20.57 -17.91
N PRO A 547 -24.67 20.30 -16.82
CA PRO A 547 -25.21 18.99 -16.53
C PRO A 547 -26.08 18.37 -17.63
N ASP A 548 -26.77 19.17 -18.41
CA ASP A 548 -27.68 18.70 -19.46
C ASP A 548 -26.90 18.17 -20.69
N THR A 549 -25.70 18.67 -20.91
CA THR A 549 -24.83 18.28 -22.04
C THR A 549 -23.71 17.31 -21.63
N ALA A 550 -23.71 16.80 -20.40
CA ALA A 550 -22.69 15.90 -19.89
C ALA A 550 -22.57 14.64 -20.75
N PRO A 551 -21.35 14.31 -21.27
CA PRO A 551 -21.15 13.11 -22.08
C PRO A 551 -21.22 11.87 -21.18
N LEU A 552 -22.20 11.00 -21.43
CA LEU A 552 -22.29 9.71 -20.74
C LEU A 552 -21.24 8.74 -21.29
N HIS A 553 -20.52 8.07 -20.40
CA HIS A 553 -19.57 7.05 -20.77
C HIS A 553 -20.27 5.73 -21.13
N ARG A 554 -19.57 4.89 -21.89
CA ARG A 554 -20.04 3.54 -22.23
C ARG A 554 -19.47 2.56 -21.21
N LEU A 555 -20.31 1.76 -20.56
CA LEU A 555 -19.86 0.73 -19.62
C LEU A 555 -18.94 -0.28 -20.33
N GLY A 556 -17.81 -0.62 -19.70
CA GLY A 556 -16.83 -1.55 -20.25
C GLY A 556 -15.95 -0.98 -21.37
N SER A 557 -15.97 0.35 -21.65
CA SER A 557 -15.09 0.96 -22.64
C SER A 557 -13.77 1.44 -22.00
N GLU A 558 -12.66 1.26 -22.75
CA GLU A 558 -11.33 1.76 -22.35
C GLU A 558 -11.21 3.30 -22.34
N GLN A 559 -12.24 4.02 -22.81
CA GLN A 559 -12.18 5.49 -22.92
C GLN A 559 -12.00 6.18 -21.58
N TRP A 560 -12.72 5.72 -20.54
CA TRP A 560 -12.59 6.27 -19.21
C TRP A 560 -11.23 5.94 -18.57
N GLU A 561 -10.76 4.72 -18.73
CA GLU A 561 -9.44 4.31 -18.25
C GLU A 561 -8.30 5.11 -18.90
N LYS A 562 -8.39 5.31 -20.24
CA LYS A 562 -7.42 6.16 -20.97
C LYS A 562 -7.45 7.61 -20.47
N ALA A 563 -8.64 8.18 -20.23
CA ALA A 563 -8.78 9.54 -19.73
C ALA A 563 -8.23 9.67 -18.29
N ARG A 564 -8.53 8.70 -17.44
CA ARG A 564 -8.04 8.64 -16.05
C ARG A 564 -6.52 8.48 -15.99
N ARG A 565 -5.95 7.59 -16.82
CA ARG A 565 -4.49 7.41 -16.92
C ARG A 565 -3.80 8.70 -17.36
N LYS A 566 -4.29 9.33 -18.45
CA LYS A 566 -3.73 10.59 -18.94
C LYS A 566 -3.83 11.75 -17.93
N ALA A 567 -4.90 11.80 -17.14
CA ALA A 567 -5.04 12.78 -16.06
C ALA A 567 -4.05 12.51 -14.92
N ARG A 568 -3.85 11.24 -14.56
CA ARG A 568 -2.88 10.81 -13.55
C ARG A 568 -1.45 11.13 -13.97
N GLU A 569 -1.08 10.83 -15.23
CA GLU A 569 0.23 11.15 -15.80
C GLU A 569 0.51 12.66 -15.73
N ARG A 570 -0.45 13.50 -16.13
CA ARG A 570 -0.31 14.96 -16.02
C ARG A 570 -0.21 15.46 -14.59
N ALA A 571 -0.98 14.88 -13.67
CA ALA A 571 -0.91 15.23 -12.27
C ALA A 571 0.45 14.83 -11.64
N ALA A 572 0.98 13.68 -12.02
CA ALA A 572 2.31 13.22 -11.59
C ALA A 572 3.41 14.13 -12.12
N ASP A 573 3.36 14.54 -13.40
CA ASP A 573 4.33 15.46 -13.99
C ASP A 573 4.35 16.82 -13.27
N VAL A 574 3.17 17.38 -12.99
CA VAL A 574 3.06 18.65 -12.25
C VAL A 574 3.52 18.50 -10.80
N ALA A 575 3.16 17.41 -10.14
CA ALA A 575 3.59 17.12 -8.78
C ALA A 575 5.11 16.97 -8.69
N ALA A 576 5.74 16.28 -9.65
CA ALA A 576 7.19 16.13 -9.70
C ALA A 576 7.89 17.48 -9.87
N GLN A 577 7.40 18.36 -10.76
CA GLN A 577 7.92 19.70 -10.93
C GLN A 577 7.80 20.55 -9.64
N LEU A 578 6.65 20.46 -8.96
CA LEU A 578 6.43 21.17 -7.70
C LEU A 578 7.34 20.65 -6.58
N LEU A 579 7.48 19.34 -6.45
CA LEU A 579 8.36 18.72 -5.44
C LEU A 579 9.83 19.13 -5.66
N ASP A 580 10.28 19.25 -6.92
CA ASP A 580 11.62 19.73 -7.23
C ASP A 580 11.83 21.19 -6.74
N VAL A 581 10.85 22.05 -6.99
CA VAL A 581 10.89 23.44 -6.51
C VAL A 581 10.89 23.48 -4.98
N TYR A 582 10.07 22.65 -4.33
CA TYR A 582 10.01 22.54 -2.87
C TYR A 582 11.35 22.07 -2.28
N ALA A 583 11.91 20.99 -2.82
CA ALA A 583 13.18 20.44 -2.35
C ALA A 583 14.34 21.43 -2.52
N ARG A 584 14.43 22.12 -3.67
CA ARG A 584 15.43 23.17 -3.90
C ARG A 584 15.27 24.35 -2.97
N ARG A 585 14.04 24.70 -2.60
CA ARG A 585 13.76 25.79 -1.67
C ARG A 585 14.13 25.40 -0.24
N GLU A 586 13.75 24.20 0.21
CA GLU A 586 14.05 23.70 1.55
C GLU A 586 15.57 23.53 1.78
N ALA A 587 16.31 23.16 0.72
CA ALA A 587 17.76 23.08 0.76
C ALA A 587 18.48 24.45 0.81
N ARG A 588 17.78 25.56 0.60
CA ARG A 588 18.37 26.92 0.65
C ARG A 588 18.11 27.57 1.99
N VAL A 589 19.16 28.15 2.55
CA VAL A 589 19.03 29.04 3.70
C VAL A 589 18.35 30.34 3.23
N GLY A 590 17.21 30.64 3.80
CA GLY A 590 16.49 31.88 3.54
C GLY A 590 17.14 33.08 4.22
N HIS A 591 16.73 34.27 3.79
CA HIS A 591 17.16 35.48 4.46
C HIS A 591 16.26 35.74 5.67
N ALA A 592 16.82 35.71 6.87
CA ALA A 592 16.12 36.13 8.08
C ALA A 592 16.09 37.68 8.11
N HIS A 593 14.89 38.24 8.12
CA HIS A 593 14.70 39.67 8.21
C HIS A 593 14.83 40.12 9.68
N GLU A 594 15.52 41.24 9.91
CA GLU A 594 15.54 41.90 11.20
C GLU A 594 14.29 42.76 11.36
N LEU A 595 13.60 42.66 12.48
CA LEU A 595 12.41 43.44 12.76
C LEU A 595 12.72 44.58 13.75
N ASP A 596 12.53 45.82 13.32
CA ASP A 596 12.46 46.98 14.22
C ASP A 596 11.05 47.05 14.81
N GLU A 597 10.88 46.53 16.02
CA GLU A 597 9.56 46.45 16.67
C GLU A 597 8.88 47.79 16.82
N THR A 598 9.64 48.89 17.01
CA THR A 598 9.07 50.24 17.13
C THR A 598 8.44 50.71 15.82
N LYS A 599 9.14 50.54 14.71
CA LYS A 599 8.62 50.89 13.39
C LYS A 599 7.51 49.97 12.96
N TRP A 600 7.63 48.68 13.30
CA TRP A 600 6.57 47.70 13.06
C TRP A 600 5.26 48.07 13.74
N GLN A 601 5.32 48.45 15.02
CA GLN A 601 4.15 48.84 15.78
C GLN A 601 3.51 50.13 15.23
N GLN A 602 4.34 51.14 14.86
CA GLN A 602 3.87 52.36 14.19
C GLN A 602 3.18 52.07 12.85
N PHE A 603 3.71 51.13 12.07
CA PHE A 603 3.05 50.69 10.84
C PHE A 603 1.72 49.97 11.12
N CYS A 604 1.66 49.10 12.12
CA CYS A 604 0.44 48.44 12.52
C CYS A 604 -0.65 49.40 13.00
N GLU A 605 -0.30 50.40 13.82
CA GLU A 605 -1.20 51.47 14.30
C GLU A 605 -1.84 52.30 13.18
N GLY A 606 -1.20 52.39 12.04
CA GLY A 606 -1.76 53.03 10.86
C GLY A 606 -2.87 52.22 10.14
N PHE A 607 -3.21 51.03 10.60
CA PHE A 607 -4.34 50.25 10.06
C PHE A 607 -5.64 50.71 10.70
N PRO A 608 -6.62 51.21 9.93
CA PRO A 608 -7.79 51.89 10.47
C PRO A 608 -8.88 50.95 11.04
N PHE A 609 -8.67 49.66 11.05
CA PHE A 609 -9.63 48.65 11.50
C PHE A 609 -9.07 47.81 12.64
N GLU A 610 -9.94 47.22 13.45
CA GLU A 610 -9.54 46.18 14.41
C GLU A 610 -9.22 44.87 13.68
N GLU A 611 -8.13 44.23 14.06
CA GLU A 611 -7.72 42.96 13.51
C GLU A 611 -8.63 41.83 14.05
N THR A 612 -9.11 40.97 13.16
CA THR A 612 -9.77 39.75 13.62
C THR A 612 -8.75 38.76 14.19
N PRO A 613 -9.14 37.79 15.06
CA PRO A 613 -8.21 36.81 15.61
C PRO A 613 -7.46 36.04 14.52
N ASP A 614 -8.13 35.70 13.40
CA ASP A 614 -7.52 35.00 12.28
C ASP A 614 -6.52 35.87 11.50
N GLN A 615 -6.83 37.16 11.33
CA GLN A 615 -5.88 38.11 10.74
C GLN A 615 -4.62 38.28 11.61
N ALA A 616 -4.79 38.41 12.93
CA ALA A 616 -3.67 38.51 13.86
C ALA A 616 -2.81 37.24 13.84
N ALA A 617 -3.42 36.05 13.79
CA ALA A 617 -2.73 34.77 13.66
C ALA A 617 -1.95 34.69 12.33
N ALA A 618 -2.55 35.09 11.21
CA ALA A 618 -1.91 35.08 9.89
C ALA A 618 -0.74 36.07 9.83
N ILE A 619 -0.89 37.26 10.39
CA ILE A 619 0.16 38.28 10.46
C ILE A 619 1.34 37.79 11.30
N THR A 620 1.05 37.18 12.46
CA THR A 620 2.08 36.60 13.34
C THR A 620 2.85 35.51 12.62
N ALA A 621 2.15 34.58 11.97
CA ALA A 621 2.75 33.48 11.24
C ALA A 621 3.65 33.98 10.07
N VAL A 622 3.21 34.99 9.33
CA VAL A 622 4.02 35.61 8.25
C VAL A 622 5.26 36.31 8.84
N LYS A 623 5.10 37.07 9.94
CA LYS A 623 6.20 37.72 10.65
C LYS A 623 7.27 36.70 11.08
N ASP A 624 6.85 35.62 11.71
CA ASP A 624 7.73 34.55 12.21
C ASP A 624 8.48 33.87 11.07
N ASP A 625 7.80 33.54 9.98
CA ASP A 625 8.44 32.97 8.79
C ASP A 625 9.46 33.90 8.16
N MET A 626 9.17 35.21 8.05
CA MET A 626 10.09 36.19 7.46
C MET A 626 11.32 36.47 8.34
N CYS A 627 11.18 36.33 9.66
CA CYS A 627 12.28 36.48 10.60
C CYS A 627 13.10 35.21 10.79
N ALA A 628 12.63 34.07 10.29
CA ALA A 628 13.35 32.80 10.33
C ALA A 628 14.35 32.67 9.16
N PRO A 629 15.47 31.91 9.31
CA PRO A 629 16.41 31.63 8.23
C PRO A 629 15.88 30.60 7.22
N LYS A 630 14.62 30.74 6.84
CA LYS A 630 13.92 29.86 5.89
C LYS A 630 13.35 30.69 4.74
N VAL A 631 13.21 30.03 3.59
CA VAL A 631 12.48 30.65 2.47
C VAL A 631 10.98 30.47 2.75
N MET A 632 10.29 31.58 3.01
CA MET A 632 8.85 31.57 3.26
C MET A 632 8.08 31.15 2.00
N ASP A 633 7.14 30.22 2.16
CA ASP A 633 6.08 29.91 1.19
C ASP A 633 4.80 29.65 1.98
N ARG A 634 3.92 30.64 2.01
CA ARG A 634 2.73 30.62 2.84
C ARG A 634 1.50 30.99 2.04
N LEU A 635 0.51 30.11 2.07
CA LEU A 635 -0.82 30.38 1.56
C LEU A 635 -1.67 31.05 2.65
N VAL A 636 -2.20 32.24 2.37
CA VAL A 636 -3.13 32.93 3.24
C VAL A 636 -4.53 32.83 2.65
N CYS A 637 -5.37 32.00 3.27
CA CYS A 637 -6.75 31.77 2.86
C CYS A 637 -7.69 32.73 3.60
N GLY A 638 -8.71 33.25 2.91
CA GLY A 638 -9.74 34.09 3.49
C GLY A 638 -10.73 34.52 2.41
N ASP A 639 -11.97 34.80 2.80
CA ASP A 639 -13.02 35.25 1.88
C ASP A 639 -12.75 36.67 1.32
N VAL A 640 -13.52 37.07 0.33
CA VAL A 640 -13.44 38.41 -0.25
C VAL A 640 -13.82 39.46 0.81
N GLY A 641 -12.99 40.51 0.96
CA GLY A 641 -13.20 41.54 1.95
C GLY A 641 -12.57 41.30 3.33
N PHE A 642 -11.99 40.12 3.60
CA PHE A 642 -11.39 39.80 4.92
C PHE A 642 -9.97 40.37 5.14
N GLY A 643 -9.56 41.35 4.38
CA GLY A 643 -8.31 42.11 4.64
C GLY A 643 -7.02 41.34 4.33
N LYS A 644 -7.03 40.33 3.46
CA LYS A 644 -5.82 39.59 3.01
C LYS A 644 -4.71 40.52 2.53
N THR A 645 -5.08 41.67 1.93
CA THR A 645 -4.14 42.69 1.43
C THR A 645 -3.32 43.33 2.54
N GLU A 646 -3.91 43.53 3.75
CA GLU A 646 -3.15 44.10 4.90
C GLU A 646 -2.04 43.13 5.35
N VAL A 647 -2.30 41.82 5.35
CA VAL A 647 -1.27 40.79 5.65
C VAL A 647 -0.11 40.90 4.66
N ALA A 648 -0.40 41.07 3.37
CA ALA A 648 0.61 41.27 2.33
C ALA A 648 1.37 42.60 2.49
N MET A 649 0.68 43.67 2.88
CA MET A 649 1.32 44.98 3.13
C MET A 649 2.31 44.92 4.30
N ARG A 650 1.95 44.20 5.37
CA ARG A 650 2.83 43.99 6.52
C ARG A 650 4.08 43.20 6.16
N ALA A 651 3.92 42.14 5.35
CA ALA A 651 5.05 41.39 4.82
C ALA A 651 5.98 42.29 3.96
N ALA A 652 5.40 43.10 3.07
CA ALA A 652 6.14 44.05 2.25
C ALA A 652 6.88 45.09 3.11
N PHE A 653 6.29 45.55 4.21
CA PHE A 653 6.92 46.47 5.13
C PHE A 653 8.15 45.87 5.83
N ILE A 654 8.07 44.60 6.29
CA ILE A 654 9.21 43.90 6.87
C ILE A 654 10.36 43.79 5.85
N ALA A 655 10.07 43.45 4.61
CA ALA A 655 11.07 43.38 3.55
C ALA A 655 11.70 44.74 3.26
N ALA A 656 10.89 45.80 3.17
CA ALA A 656 11.35 47.15 2.91
C ALA A 656 12.25 47.70 4.04
N GLN A 657 11.96 47.41 5.32
CA GLN A 657 12.83 47.76 6.45
C GLN A 657 14.24 47.17 6.31
N ASN A 658 14.36 46.02 5.69
CA ASN A 658 15.61 45.29 5.46
C ASN A 658 16.27 45.67 4.12
N GLY A 659 15.82 46.75 3.46
CA GLY A 659 16.35 47.20 2.18
C GLY A 659 16.11 46.25 1.03
N ARG A 660 15.05 45.38 1.13
CA ARG A 660 14.66 44.44 0.09
C ARG A 660 13.48 44.96 -0.71
N GLN A 661 13.45 44.57 -1.99
CA GLN A 661 12.34 44.88 -2.88
C GLN A 661 11.25 43.79 -2.75
N THR A 662 9.99 44.24 -2.85
CA THR A 662 8.82 43.36 -2.87
C THR A 662 8.13 43.49 -4.22
N ALA A 663 7.85 42.36 -4.87
CA ALA A 663 7.04 42.30 -6.08
C ALA A 663 5.69 41.68 -5.77
N ILE A 664 4.59 42.32 -6.19
CA ILE A 664 3.23 41.88 -5.99
C ILE A 664 2.63 41.56 -7.36
N LEU A 665 2.39 40.28 -7.60
CA LEU A 665 1.81 39.78 -8.85
C LEU A 665 0.30 39.65 -8.73
N VAL A 666 -0.43 40.24 -9.69
CA VAL A 666 -1.90 40.16 -9.76
C VAL A 666 -2.37 39.81 -11.17
N PRO A 667 -3.54 39.16 -11.32
CA PRO A 667 -3.98 38.62 -12.61
C PRO A 667 -4.50 39.67 -13.61
N THR A 668 -4.89 40.85 -13.15
CA THR A 668 -5.49 41.89 -14.00
C THR A 668 -4.87 43.29 -13.80
N THR A 669 -4.88 44.12 -14.84
CA THR A 669 -4.42 45.52 -14.76
C THR A 669 -5.25 46.38 -13.80
N LEU A 670 -6.56 46.08 -13.67
CA LEU A 670 -7.44 46.76 -12.72
C LEU A 670 -7.02 46.48 -11.27
N LEU A 671 -6.75 45.20 -10.93
CA LEU A 671 -6.23 44.86 -9.62
C LEU A 671 -4.84 45.45 -9.35
N ALA A 672 -3.96 45.52 -10.36
CA ALA A 672 -2.67 46.13 -10.25
C ALA A 672 -2.81 47.63 -9.89
N SER A 673 -3.69 48.38 -10.56
CA SER A 673 -3.98 49.76 -10.27
C SER A 673 -4.59 49.95 -8.87
N GLN A 674 -5.52 49.11 -8.48
CA GLN A 674 -6.16 49.15 -7.15
C GLN A 674 -5.15 48.86 -6.03
N HIS A 675 -4.32 47.83 -6.17
CA HIS A 675 -3.28 47.54 -5.19
C HIS A 675 -2.21 48.62 -5.14
N HIS A 676 -1.81 49.17 -6.29
CA HIS A 676 -0.86 50.28 -6.32
C HIS A 676 -1.38 51.48 -5.52
N ALA A 677 -2.63 51.91 -5.72
CA ALA A 677 -3.24 52.97 -4.94
C ALA A 677 -3.25 52.65 -3.43
N ASN A 678 -3.70 51.46 -3.04
CA ASN A 678 -3.78 51.04 -1.64
C ASN A 678 -2.40 50.98 -0.96
N PHE A 679 -1.39 50.44 -1.66
CA PHE A 679 -0.01 50.40 -1.16
C PHE A 679 0.60 51.78 -1.05
N ARG A 680 0.42 52.63 -2.07
CA ARG A 680 0.91 54.01 -2.04
C ARG A 680 0.33 54.83 -0.87
N ASP A 681 -0.98 54.69 -0.64
CA ASP A 681 -1.64 55.39 0.47
C ASP A 681 -1.16 54.84 1.82
N ARG A 682 -1.01 53.54 1.99
CA ARG A 682 -0.57 52.89 3.23
C ARG A 682 0.91 53.19 3.57
N PHE A 683 1.75 53.37 2.54
CA PHE A 683 3.17 53.65 2.67
C PHE A 683 3.51 55.12 2.56
N ALA A 684 2.53 56.05 2.44
CA ALA A 684 2.74 57.45 2.22
C ALA A 684 3.59 58.17 3.32
N GLY A 685 3.56 57.67 4.56
CA GLY A 685 4.36 58.20 5.69
C GLY A 685 5.76 57.57 5.82
N TRP A 686 6.16 56.70 4.89
CA TRP A 686 7.40 55.93 4.96
C TRP A 686 8.33 56.22 3.78
N PRO A 687 9.65 56.11 3.94
CA PRO A 687 10.62 56.45 2.90
C PRO A 687 10.77 55.33 1.85
N TYR A 688 9.66 54.75 1.38
CA TYR A 688 9.66 53.68 0.41
C TYR A 688 8.91 54.09 -0.86
N THR A 689 9.44 53.69 -2.02
CA THR A 689 8.84 53.96 -3.32
C THR A 689 7.94 52.81 -3.73
N VAL A 690 6.73 53.09 -4.19
CA VAL A 690 5.76 52.13 -4.69
C VAL A 690 5.49 52.44 -6.16
N GLU A 691 5.80 51.51 -7.04
CA GLU A 691 5.62 51.62 -8.50
C GLU A 691 4.78 50.49 -9.05
N VAL A 692 4.09 50.75 -10.19
CA VAL A 692 3.28 49.75 -10.89
C VAL A 692 3.90 49.43 -12.24
N VAL A 693 3.96 48.12 -12.53
CA VAL A 693 4.38 47.62 -13.84
C VAL A 693 3.18 46.90 -14.47
N SER A 694 2.60 47.47 -15.51
CA SER A 694 1.48 46.93 -16.24
C SER A 694 1.63 47.24 -17.74
N ARG A 695 0.70 46.74 -18.56
CA ARG A 695 0.69 47.00 -20.01
C ARG A 695 0.28 48.45 -20.38
N PHE A 696 -0.23 49.19 -19.43
CA PHE A 696 -0.68 50.58 -19.63
C PHE A 696 0.03 51.49 -18.69
#